data_3f8e6a47c8c73485c10890e0207c4b1b
#
_entry.id   3f8e6a47c8c73485c10890e0207c4b1b
#
_cell.length_a   1.000
_cell.length_b   1.000
_cell.length_c   1.000
_cell.angle_alpha   90.00
_cell.angle_beta   90.00
_cell.angle_gamma   90.00
#
_symmetry.space_group_name_H-M   'P 1'
#
loop_
_entity.id
_entity.type
_entity.pdbx_description
1 polymer ?
#
loop_
_entity_poly.entity_id
_entity_poly.type
_entity_poly.pdbx_seq_one_letter_code
_entity_poly.pdbx_strand_id
1 'polypeptide(L)'
;MARQTPISRYRNIGISAHIDAGKTTTTERILFFTGVNHKLGEVHDGAATMDWMEQEQERGITITSAATTCFWRGMDMQYQPYRFNIIDTPGHVDFTVEVERSMRVLDGAVMVYCAVGGVQPQSETVWRQANKYGVPRIAFVNKMDRTGANFFKVVDQMEKRLKAHPVPIVIPIGAEDNFKGVVDLIRMKGIIWDEASQGTKFEYIDIPAELAEEAKVWHDKMVESAAEASEDLMNKYLEEGELSHEEIVKGIRQRCIAGEIQPMFCGSSFKNKGVQRMLDGVIEFLPSPVDIPPVKGFDLNDQEVEREASDDAPFSALAFKIMTDPYVGQLTFLRVYSGILKSGETVLNSVKDKKERIGRLLQMHANERKEITESEAGDIAAAVGLKDVTTGDTLCDMAKPIILERMEFPEPVISQAVEPKTKADQEKMALALGRLAREDPSFRVRTDEESGQTIISGMGELHLEIIVDRMRREFGVEATVGKPQVAYRETIRSTVENAECKFAKQSGGRGQYGHVVLKLEPLPAGKGFEFVDAIKGGVVPREYIPAVEKGVEDTLKAGVLAGYPVVDVKVTLHFGSYHEVDSNENAFKMAASMAFKDGMRKANPVLLEPIMKVEVETPEEKMGDVMGDLSSRRGVIQGMDDLMGGGKAIRCEVPLSEMFGYSTSLRSLTQGRATYVMEFDHYAEAPRNVAEAIIAEKTK
;
A
#
# COMPACT_ATOMS: atom_id res chain seq x y z
N MET A 1 -23.75 2.19 26.28
CA MET A 1 -23.10 1.54 27.46
C MET A 1 -21.76 2.21 27.67
N ALA A 2 -21.17 2.12 28.86
CA ALA A 2 -19.82 2.66 29.06
C ALA A 2 -18.81 1.81 28.27
N ARG A 3 -17.83 2.47 27.65
CA ARG A 3 -16.74 1.84 26.89
C ARG A 3 -16.00 0.81 27.76
N GLN A 4 -15.81 -0.40 27.27
CA GLN A 4 -15.14 -1.47 28.03
C GLN A 4 -13.63 -1.23 28.16
N THR A 5 -12.98 -0.77 27.10
CA THR A 5 -11.57 -0.43 27.08
C THR A 5 -11.42 1.05 26.75
N PRO A 6 -10.76 1.87 27.61
CA PRO A 6 -10.50 3.28 27.31
C PRO A 6 -9.76 3.42 25.98
N ILE A 7 -10.08 4.44 25.19
CA ILE A 7 -9.48 4.69 23.87
C ILE A 7 -7.95 4.83 23.94
N SER A 8 -7.41 5.34 25.03
CA SER A 8 -5.97 5.45 25.28
C SER A 8 -5.26 4.08 25.37
N ARG A 9 -6.01 3.01 25.60
CA ARG A 9 -5.50 1.62 25.61
C ARG A 9 -5.78 0.84 24.33
N TYR A 10 -6.19 1.51 23.25
CA TYR A 10 -6.23 0.93 21.91
C TYR A 10 -4.89 1.05 21.24
N ARG A 11 -4.53 0.01 20.45
CA ARG A 11 -3.40 0.03 19.52
C ARG A 11 -3.88 -0.54 18.19
N ASN A 12 -4.04 0.32 17.21
CA ASN A 12 -4.35 -0.07 15.83
C ASN A 12 -3.04 -0.18 15.06
N ILE A 13 -2.55 -1.40 14.94
CA ILE A 13 -1.20 -1.64 14.41
C ILE A 13 -1.22 -2.51 13.16
N GLY A 14 -0.32 -2.22 12.24
CA GLY A 14 -0.01 -3.06 11.10
C GLY A 14 1.26 -3.87 11.33
N ILE A 15 1.25 -5.11 10.87
CA ILE A 15 2.47 -5.91 10.77
C ILE A 15 2.89 -5.91 9.30
N SER A 16 4.04 -5.34 9.01
CA SER A 16 4.56 -5.19 7.64
C SER A 16 5.97 -5.73 7.54
N ALA A 17 6.29 -6.36 6.44
CA ALA A 17 7.60 -6.95 6.18
C ALA A 17 7.82 -7.17 4.69
N HIS A 18 9.07 -7.38 4.29
CA HIS A 18 9.34 -8.00 2.99
C HIS A 18 9.01 -9.49 2.99
N ILE A 19 8.97 -10.09 1.80
CA ILE A 19 8.75 -11.52 1.63
C ILE A 19 9.81 -12.31 2.44
N ASP A 20 9.38 -13.38 3.06
CA ASP A 20 10.23 -14.26 3.88
C ASP A 20 10.90 -13.63 5.12
N ALA A 21 10.54 -12.43 5.54
CA ALA A 21 11.02 -11.89 6.82
C ALA A 21 10.42 -12.60 8.05
N GLY A 22 9.41 -13.42 7.85
CA GLY A 22 8.70 -14.13 8.90
C GLY A 22 7.52 -13.35 9.50
N LYS A 23 6.87 -12.52 8.69
CA LYS A 23 5.70 -11.73 9.07
C LYS A 23 4.58 -12.61 9.62
N THR A 24 4.09 -13.56 8.83
CA THR A 24 2.99 -14.46 9.21
C THR A 24 3.33 -15.25 10.48
N THR A 25 4.55 -15.78 10.58
CA THR A 25 5.01 -16.46 11.80
C THR A 25 4.98 -15.53 13.01
N THR A 26 5.40 -14.27 12.84
CA THR A 26 5.36 -13.27 13.93
C THR A 26 3.93 -12.98 14.35
N THR A 27 3.01 -12.79 13.41
CA THR A 27 1.60 -12.57 13.69
C THR A 27 0.97 -13.77 14.40
N GLU A 28 1.24 -14.99 13.97
CA GLU A 28 0.77 -16.21 14.63
C GLU A 28 1.29 -16.33 16.08
N ARG A 29 2.53 -15.93 16.34
CA ARG A 29 3.06 -15.89 17.73
C ARG A 29 2.40 -14.83 18.58
N ILE A 30 2.07 -13.67 18.00
CA ILE A 30 1.28 -12.65 18.71
C ILE A 30 -0.09 -13.21 19.10
N LEU A 31 -0.79 -13.88 18.18
CA LEU A 31 -2.10 -14.51 18.46
C LEU A 31 -2.01 -15.60 19.52
N PHE A 32 -0.94 -16.39 19.50
CA PHE A 32 -0.67 -17.41 20.51
C PHE A 32 -0.43 -16.81 21.90
N PHE A 33 0.49 -15.85 22.03
CA PHE A 33 0.82 -15.24 23.32
C PHE A 33 -0.31 -14.39 23.90
N THR A 34 -1.18 -13.84 23.06
CA THR A 34 -2.38 -13.12 23.50
C THR A 34 -3.59 -14.02 23.79
N GLY A 35 -3.45 -15.32 23.60
CA GLY A 35 -4.47 -16.33 23.93
C GLY A 35 -5.61 -16.43 22.90
N VAL A 36 -5.48 -15.83 21.73
CA VAL A 36 -6.44 -15.97 20.61
C VAL A 36 -6.34 -17.37 20.01
N ASN A 37 -5.10 -17.86 19.80
CA ASN A 37 -4.84 -19.21 19.32
C ASN A 37 -4.37 -20.09 20.46
N HIS A 38 -4.90 -21.31 20.53
CA HIS A 38 -4.51 -22.31 21.53
C HIS A 38 -3.35 -23.21 21.04
N LYS A 39 -3.04 -23.18 19.75
CA LYS A 39 -1.94 -23.92 19.12
C LYS A 39 -1.13 -22.98 18.26
N LEU A 40 0.17 -23.28 18.15
CA LEU A 40 1.04 -22.60 17.20
C LEU A 40 0.68 -23.03 15.77
N GLY A 41 0.26 -22.07 14.94
CA GLY A 41 0.11 -22.25 13.50
C GLY A 41 1.48 -22.16 12.81
N GLU A 42 1.82 -23.12 11.98
CA GLU A 42 3.03 -23.11 11.16
C GLU A 42 2.67 -22.80 9.70
N VAL A 43 3.37 -21.83 9.11
CA VAL A 43 3.14 -21.37 7.73
C VAL A 43 3.38 -22.51 6.73
N HIS A 44 4.43 -23.31 6.97
CA HIS A 44 4.80 -24.43 6.10
C HIS A 44 3.78 -25.56 6.08
N ASP A 45 2.96 -25.67 7.13
CA ASP A 45 1.91 -26.69 7.25
C ASP A 45 0.54 -26.18 6.76
N GLY A 46 0.46 -24.94 6.25
CA GLY A 46 -0.78 -24.28 5.83
C GLY A 46 -1.76 -24.05 6.99
N ALA A 47 -1.24 -23.98 8.22
CA ALA A 47 -2.04 -23.86 9.44
C ALA A 47 -2.10 -22.44 10.01
N ALA A 48 -1.61 -21.44 9.27
CA ALA A 48 -1.61 -20.05 9.72
C ALA A 48 -3.04 -19.48 9.72
N THR A 49 -3.44 -18.91 10.85
CA THR A 49 -4.81 -18.42 11.08
C THR A 49 -5.15 -17.16 10.28
N MET A 50 -4.15 -16.32 10.02
CA MET A 50 -4.33 -15.07 9.29
C MET A 50 -4.28 -15.27 7.78
N ASP A 51 -3.69 -16.35 7.27
CA ASP A 51 -3.69 -16.73 5.86
C ASP A 51 -4.95 -17.59 5.59
N TRP A 52 -6.08 -16.92 5.37
CA TRP A 52 -7.38 -17.60 5.25
C TRP A 52 -7.71 -18.07 3.83
N MET A 53 -7.02 -17.56 2.81
CA MET A 53 -7.18 -18.02 1.43
C MET A 53 -6.32 -19.25 1.16
N GLU A 54 -6.89 -20.23 0.45
CA GLU A 54 -6.11 -21.41 0.02
C GLU A 54 -4.83 -21.04 -0.74
N GLN A 55 -4.88 -19.99 -1.56
CA GLN A 55 -3.74 -19.47 -2.32
C GLN A 55 -2.64 -18.91 -1.42
N GLU A 56 -3.00 -18.28 -0.31
CA GLU A 56 -2.04 -17.80 0.70
C GLU A 56 -1.32 -18.99 1.35
N GLN A 57 -2.09 -20.00 1.73
CA GLN A 57 -1.57 -21.23 2.36
C GLN A 57 -0.69 -22.04 1.40
N GLU A 58 -1.11 -22.22 0.15
CA GLU A 58 -0.35 -22.96 -0.86
C GLU A 58 0.96 -22.26 -1.25
N ARG A 59 0.97 -20.94 -1.32
CA ARG A 59 2.12 -20.13 -1.74
C ARG A 59 3.01 -19.66 -0.60
N GLY A 60 2.50 -19.73 0.65
CA GLY A 60 3.18 -19.23 1.85
C GLY A 60 3.36 -17.71 1.87
N ILE A 61 2.49 -16.97 1.18
CA ILE A 61 2.52 -15.50 1.12
C ILE A 61 1.17 -14.90 1.49
N THR A 62 1.17 -13.76 2.18
CA THR A 62 -0.04 -12.99 2.44
C THR A 62 -0.42 -12.20 1.19
N ILE A 63 -1.64 -12.39 0.71
CA ILE A 63 -2.19 -11.76 -0.49
C ILE A 63 -3.12 -10.61 -0.09
N THR A 64 -4.01 -10.86 0.87
CA THR A 64 -4.96 -9.89 1.37
C THR A 64 -4.69 -9.57 2.83
N SER A 65 -4.87 -8.30 3.22
CA SER A 65 -4.76 -7.92 4.62
C SER A 65 -5.89 -8.55 5.44
N ALA A 66 -5.54 -9.15 6.57
CA ALA A 66 -6.48 -9.69 7.55
C ALA A 66 -6.47 -8.82 8.80
N ALA A 67 -7.63 -8.61 9.42
CA ALA A 67 -7.75 -7.84 10.65
C ALA A 67 -8.21 -8.74 11.78
N THR A 68 -7.57 -8.63 12.94
CA THR A 68 -7.98 -9.36 14.15
C THR A 68 -7.80 -8.49 15.40
N THR A 69 -8.58 -8.81 16.42
CA THR A 69 -8.50 -8.14 17.72
C THR A 69 -7.95 -9.10 18.77
N CYS A 70 -6.99 -8.63 19.57
CA CYS A 70 -6.46 -9.35 20.73
C CYS A 70 -6.18 -8.42 21.89
N PHE A 71 -5.82 -8.98 23.05
CA PHE A 71 -5.54 -8.23 24.26
C PHE A 71 -4.18 -8.60 24.83
N TRP A 72 -3.44 -7.61 25.27
CA TRP A 72 -2.14 -7.79 25.91
C TRP A 72 -2.04 -7.01 27.22
N ARG A 73 -1.40 -7.59 28.23
CA ARG A 73 -1.24 -7.03 29.58
C ARG A 73 0.22 -6.88 30.02
N GLY A 74 1.15 -7.09 29.09
CA GLY A 74 2.59 -7.13 29.38
C GLY A 74 3.11 -8.52 29.74
N MET A 75 4.43 -8.70 29.58
CA MET A 75 5.11 -9.96 29.91
C MET A 75 4.90 -10.36 31.38
N ASP A 76 4.98 -9.40 32.30
CA ASP A 76 4.83 -9.56 33.74
C ASP A 76 3.41 -9.22 34.23
N MET A 77 2.42 -9.16 33.32
CA MET A 77 1.04 -8.72 33.62
C MET A 77 0.98 -7.34 34.30
N GLN A 78 1.95 -6.48 34.03
CA GLN A 78 2.13 -5.18 34.66
C GLN A 78 1.14 -4.10 34.17
N TYR A 79 0.48 -4.33 33.05
CA TYR A 79 -0.48 -3.40 32.48
C TYR A 79 -1.92 -3.85 32.69
N GLN A 80 -2.84 -2.89 32.67
CA GLN A 80 -4.24 -3.18 32.43
C GLN A 80 -4.40 -3.69 30.98
N PRO A 81 -5.47 -4.43 30.65
CA PRO A 81 -5.62 -4.95 29.28
C PRO A 81 -5.60 -3.83 28.23
N TYR A 82 -4.66 -3.92 27.29
CA TYR A 82 -4.63 -3.13 26.06
C TYR A 82 -5.31 -3.90 24.94
N ARG A 83 -6.12 -3.23 24.16
CA ARG A 83 -6.78 -3.80 23.00
C ARG A 83 -5.95 -3.52 21.74
N PHE A 84 -5.51 -4.58 21.10
CA PHE A 84 -4.78 -4.51 19.84
C PHE A 84 -5.71 -4.88 18.71
N ASN A 85 -5.87 -4.00 17.73
CA ASN A 85 -6.42 -4.32 16.43
C ASN A 85 -5.23 -4.45 15.48
N ILE A 86 -5.00 -5.67 15.02
CA ILE A 86 -3.85 -6.00 14.17
C ILE A 86 -4.32 -6.16 12.75
N ILE A 87 -3.67 -5.46 11.82
CA ILE A 87 -3.83 -5.67 10.39
C ILE A 87 -2.55 -6.29 9.85
N ASP A 88 -2.66 -7.55 9.39
CA ASP A 88 -1.58 -8.24 8.71
C ASP A 88 -1.55 -7.83 7.25
N THR A 89 -0.47 -7.21 6.79
CA THR A 89 -0.36 -6.64 5.44
C THR A 89 0.47 -7.52 4.52
N PRO A 90 0.14 -7.60 3.20
CA PRO A 90 0.99 -8.31 2.25
C PRO A 90 2.42 -7.78 2.21
N GLY A 91 3.37 -8.67 1.95
CA GLY A 91 4.78 -8.29 1.75
C GLY A 91 5.17 -8.19 0.27
N HIS A 92 4.31 -8.60 -0.66
CA HIS A 92 4.61 -8.63 -2.09
C HIS A 92 4.23 -7.32 -2.78
N VAL A 93 5.09 -6.85 -3.68
CA VAL A 93 4.94 -5.56 -4.38
C VAL A 93 3.69 -5.48 -5.27
N ASP A 94 3.22 -6.61 -5.79
CA ASP A 94 1.98 -6.66 -6.59
C ASP A 94 0.73 -6.32 -5.77
N PHE A 95 0.85 -6.35 -4.44
CA PHE A 95 -0.23 -6.03 -3.49
C PHE A 95 0.00 -4.72 -2.73
N THR A 96 0.71 -3.77 -3.33
CA THR A 96 0.96 -2.44 -2.73
C THR A 96 -0.31 -1.71 -2.31
N VAL A 97 -1.42 -1.95 -3.00
CA VAL A 97 -2.75 -1.40 -2.65
C VAL A 97 -3.22 -1.85 -1.28
N GLU A 98 -3.02 -3.12 -0.92
CA GLU A 98 -3.38 -3.63 0.41
C GLU A 98 -2.53 -2.97 1.50
N VAL A 99 -1.25 -2.72 1.22
CA VAL A 99 -0.36 -2.00 2.13
C VAL A 99 -0.79 -0.54 2.26
N GLU A 100 -1.11 0.14 1.17
CA GLU A 100 -1.61 1.52 1.12
C GLU A 100 -2.88 1.68 1.96
N ARG A 101 -3.86 0.80 1.77
CA ARG A 101 -5.11 0.77 2.56
C ARG A 101 -4.84 0.64 4.05
N SER A 102 -3.95 -0.29 4.40
CA SER A 102 -3.61 -0.55 5.79
C SER A 102 -2.91 0.66 6.42
N MET A 103 -1.90 1.21 5.77
CA MET A 103 -1.16 2.36 6.29
C MET A 103 -2.04 3.60 6.50
N ARG A 104 -3.09 3.77 5.69
CA ARG A 104 -4.01 4.90 5.82
C ARG A 104 -4.83 4.87 7.11
N VAL A 105 -5.11 3.69 7.65
CA VAL A 105 -6.02 3.50 8.80
C VAL A 105 -5.32 3.09 10.08
N LEU A 106 -4.01 2.82 10.02
CA LEU A 106 -3.22 2.45 11.17
C LEU A 106 -2.77 3.68 11.97
N ASP A 107 -2.66 3.50 13.28
CA ASP A 107 -2.07 4.49 14.17
C ASP A 107 -0.58 4.24 14.40
N GLY A 108 -0.15 3.00 14.22
CA GLY A 108 1.25 2.59 14.34
C GLY A 108 1.54 1.33 13.54
N ALA A 109 2.79 1.00 13.35
CA ALA A 109 3.21 -0.19 12.62
C ALA A 109 4.39 -0.91 13.28
N VAL A 110 4.42 -2.22 13.12
CA VAL A 110 5.57 -3.07 13.42
C VAL A 110 6.19 -3.49 12.11
N MET A 111 7.41 -3.04 11.87
CA MET A 111 8.19 -3.37 10.68
C MET A 111 9.09 -4.56 10.99
N VAL A 112 8.84 -5.69 10.37
CA VAL A 112 9.62 -6.93 10.57
C VAL A 112 10.72 -7.02 9.52
N TYR A 113 11.96 -7.10 9.98
CA TYR A 113 13.13 -7.28 9.14
C TYR A 113 13.75 -8.65 9.36
N CYS A 114 14.38 -9.20 8.34
CA CYS A 114 15.16 -10.43 8.47
C CYS A 114 16.58 -10.10 8.96
N ALA A 115 17.03 -10.75 10.03
CA ALA A 115 18.40 -10.56 10.57
C ALA A 115 19.51 -10.93 9.56
N VAL A 116 19.20 -11.78 8.58
CA VAL A 116 20.12 -12.19 7.51
C VAL A 116 20.02 -11.27 6.30
N GLY A 117 18.80 -11.13 5.75
CA GLY A 117 18.53 -10.33 4.54
C GLY A 117 18.56 -8.81 4.76
N GLY A 118 18.29 -8.36 5.97
CA GLY A 118 18.28 -6.95 6.31
C GLY A 118 17.18 -6.14 5.63
N VAL A 119 17.51 -4.92 5.22
CA VAL A 119 16.60 -4.02 4.50
C VAL A 119 16.60 -4.38 3.02
N GLN A 120 15.44 -4.76 2.49
CA GLN A 120 15.23 -5.10 1.08
C GLN A 120 14.37 -4.02 0.37
N PRO A 121 14.30 -4.01 -0.98
CA PRO A 121 13.53 -3.00 -1.72
C PRO A 121 12.07 -2.89 -1.30
N GLN A 122 11.44 -4.01 -1.02
CA GLN A 122 10.07 -4.03 -0.50
C GLN A 122 9.95 -3.31 0.84
N SER A 123 10.96 -3.44 1.70
CA SER A 123 11.03 -2.69 2.95
C SER A 123 11.07 -1.18 2.70
N GLU A 124 11.80 -0.73 1.67
CA GLU A 124 11.89 0.69 1.28
C GLU A 124 10.54 1.22 0.79
N THR A 125 9.80 0.42 0.00
CA THR A 125 8.47 0.79 -0.49
C THR A 125 7.46 0.93 0.64
N VAL A 126 7.38 -0.04 1.54
CA VAL A 126 6.51 0.02 2.71
C VAL A 126 6.90 1.19 3.62
N TRP A 127 8.21 1.44 3.77
CA TRP A 127 8.73 2.57 4.54
C TRP A 127 8.29 3.92 3.96
N ARG A 128 8.35 4.10 2.64
CA ARG A 128 7.86 5.31 1.97
C ARG A 128 6.36 5.51 2.18
N GLN A 129 5.56 4.44 2.11
CA GLN A 129 4.12 4.50 2.37
C GLN A 129 3.83 4.89 3.81
N ALA A 130 4.54 4.32 4.78
CA ALA A 130 4.43 4.70 6.17
C ALA A 130 4.82 6.17 6.42
N ASN A 131 5.84 6.68 5.72
CA ASN A 131 6.20 8.11 5.76
C ASN A 131 5.10 9.00 5.17
N LYS A 132 4.51 8.59 4.04
CA LYS A 132 3.41 9.33 3.38
C LYS A 132 2.25 9.60 4.33
N TYR A 133 1.89 8.62 5.15
CA TYR A 133 0.79 8.72 6.13
C TYR A 133 1.24 9.10 7.54
N GLY A 134 2.52 9.39 7.73
CA GLY A 134 3.05 9.78 9.05
C GLY A 134 2.86 8.70 10.13
N VAL A 135 2.90 7.40 9.76
CA VAL A 135 2.66 6.29 10.68
C VAL A 135 3.89 6.06 11.56
N PRO A 136 3.80 6.25 12.89
CA PRO A 136 4.83 5.87 13.83
C PRO A 136 5.10 4.37 13.78
N ARG A 137 6.36 3.96 13.95
CA ARG A 137 6.73 2.55 13.80
C ARG A 137 7.83 2.12 14.75
N ILE A 138 7.73 0.85 15.13
CA ILE A 138 8.82 0.11 15.77
C ILE A 138 9.34 -0.94 14.79
N ALA A 139 10.56 -1.38 14.97
CA ALA A 139 11.19 -2.41 14.16
C ALA A 139 11.41 -3.69 14.98
N PHE A 140 11.18 -4.84 14.35
CA PHE A 140 11.47 -6.16 14.91
C PHE A 140 12.37 -6.92 13.96
N VAL A 141 13.61 -7.14 14.37
CA VAL A 141 14.60 -7.92 13.62
C VAL A 141 14.42 -9.39 13.96
N ASN A 142 13.78 -10.11 13.07
CA ASN A 142 13.40 -11.51 13.20
C ASN A 142 14.46 -12.44 12.62
N LYS A 143 14.34 -13.74 12.91
CA LYS A 143 15.24 -14.79 12.43
C LYS A 143 16.67 -14.67 12.96
N MET A 144 16.83 -14.24 14.20
CA MET A 144 18.13 -14.18 14.87
C MET A 144 18.77 -15.56 15.07
N ASP A 145 18.00 -16.63 14.90
CA ASP A 145 18.43 -18.04 14.97
C ASP A 145 19.03 -18.56 13.66
N ARG A 146 18.98 -17.79 12.57
CA ARG A 146 19.47 -18.22 11.25
C ARG A 146 20.95 -17.93 11.06
N THR A 147 21.62 -18.80 10.31
CA THR A 147 23.03 -18.60 9.92
C THR A 147 23.21 -17.28 9.17
N GLY A 148 24.15 -16.46 9.57
CA GLY A 148 24.40 -15.12 9.02
C GLY A 148 23.56 -14.01 9.68
N ALA A 149 22.80 -14.30 10.73
CA ALA A 149 22.03 -13.30 11.44
C ALA A 149 22.91 -12.24 12.12
N ASN A 150 22.58 -10.96 11.86
CA ASN A 150 23.31 -9.84 12.44
C ASN A 150 22.38 -8.64 12.68
N PHE A 151 22.05 -8.40 13.94
CA PHE A 151 21.19 -7.30 14.36
C PHE A 151 21.75 -5.92 14.01
N PHE A 152 23.02 -5.67 14.33
CA PHE A 152 23.64 -4.35 14.14
C PHE A 152 23.81 -3.96 12.69
N LYS A 153 23.95 -4.94 11.80
CA LYS A 153 23.94 -4.69 10.35
C LYS A 153 22.58 -4.14 9.91
N VAL A 154 21.48 -4.69 10.43
CA VAL A 154 20.12 -4.18 10.11
C VAL A 154 19.96 -2.76 10.61
N VAL A 155 20.45 -2.45 11.81
CA VAL A 155 20.49 -1.07 12.35
C VAL A 155 21.21 -0.12 11.37
N ASP A 156 22.41 -0.46 10.95
CA ASP A 156 23.19 0.34 9.99
C ASP A 156 22.48 0.49 8.62
N GLN A 157 21.86 -0.57 8.12
CA GLN A 157 21.10 -0.51 6.86
C GLN A 157 19.85 0.37 6.97
N MET A 158 19.18 0.39 8.11
CA MET A 158 18.04 1.28 8.33
C MET A 158 18.47 2.75 8.27
N GLU A 159 19.61 3.10 8.87
CA GLU A 159 20.16 4.45 8.79
C GLU A 159 20.54 4.82 7.34
N LYS A 160 21.25 3.95 6.64
CA LYS A 160 21.80 4.25 5.32
C LYS A 160 20.75 4.19 4.20
N ARG A 161 19.91 3.15 4.19
CA ARG A 161 18.95 2.91 3.09
C ARG A 161 17.60 3.57 3.32
N LEU A 162 17.09 3.56 4.54
CA LEU A 162 15.76 4.11 4.88
C LEU A 162 15.84 5.55 5.40
N LYS A 163 17.03 6.06 5.67
CA LYS A 163 17.25 7.37 6.35
C LYS A 163 16.49 7.43 7.68
N ALA A 164 16.42 6.29 8.35
CA ALA A 164 15.78 6.14 9.64
C ALA A 164 16.74 6.53 10.78
N HIS A 165 16.18 6.70 11.98
CA HIS A 165 16.94 6.92 13.21
C HIS A 165 16.61 5.78 14.20
N PRO A 166 17.17 4.57 13.98
CA PRO A 166 16.88 3.42 14.81
C PRO A 166 17.48 3.58 16.21
N VAL A 167 16.68 3.26 17.21
CA VAL A 167 17.09 3.26 18.61
C VAL A 167 16.86 1.87 19.18
N PRO A 168 17.91 1.04 19.32
CA PRO A 168 17.77 -0.26 19.96
C PRO A 168 17.24 -0.15 21.40
N ILE A 169 16.18 -0.85 21.69
CA ILE A 169 15.61 -0.99 23.04
C ILE A 169 16.13 -2.29 23.65
N VAL A 170 16.42 -3.27 22.81
CA VAL A 170 17.06 -4.52 23.17
C VAL A 170 18.25 -4.78 22.26
N ILE A 171 19.20 -5.54 22.74
CA ILE A 171 20.27 -6.11 21.94
C ILE A 171 20.27 -7.64 22.09
N PRO A 172 20.70 -8.41 21.08
CA PRO A 172 20.64 -9.87 21.15
C PRO A 172 21.68 -10.45 22.13
N ILE A 173 21.30 -11.55 22.80
CA ILE A 173 22.22 -12.43 23.51
C ILE A 173 22.57 -13.60 22.58
N GLY A 174 23.72 -13.52 21.93
CA GLY A 174 24.14 -14.47 20.91
C GLY A 174 23.46 -14.24 19.56
N ALA A 175 23.81 -15.06 18.60
CA ALA A 175 23.24 -15.07 17.26
C ALA A 175 23.30 -16.50 16.71
N GLU A 176 22.55 -16.78 15.64
CA GLU A 176 22.49 -18.10 15.01
C GLU A 176 22.05 -19.18 16.01
N ASP A 177 22.68 -20.34 16.03
CA ASP A 177 22.37 -21.42 16.96
C ASP A 177 22.60 -21.05 18.44
N ASN A 178 23.37 -20.00 18.69
CA ASN A 178 23.65 -19.47 20.03
C ASN A 178 22.69 -18.36 20.47
N PHE A 179 21.68 -18.05 19.70
CA PHE A 179 20.70 -17.04 20.07
C PHE A 179 19.82 -17.53 21.21
N LYS A 180 19.98 -16.93 22.39
CA LYS A 180 19.30 -17.35 23.64
C LYS A 180 18.18 -16.41 24.04
N GLY A 181 18.32 -15.14 23.80
CA GLY A 181 17.40 -14.11 24.26
C GLY A 181 17.91 -12.73 23.96
N VAL A 182 17.49 -11.75 24.74
CA VAL A 182 17.85 -10.35 24.54
C VAL A 182 18.28 -9.68 25.84
N VAL A 183 19.07 -8.61 25.74
CA VAL A 183 19.30 -7.67 26.83
C VAL A 183 18.31 -6.54 26.69
N ASP A 184 17.45 -6.33 27.68
CA ASP A 184 16.57 -5.17 27.78
C ASP A 184 17.37 -3.97 28.29
N LEU A 185 17.62 -3.00 27.41
CA LEU A 185 18.46 -1.85 27.71
C LEU A 185 17.79 -0.85 28.66
N ILE A 186 16.48 -0.87 28.80
CA ILE A 186 15.76 -0.03 29.79
C ILE A 186 15.96 -0.59 31.19
N ARG A 187 15.77 -1.90 31.35
CA ARG A 187 15.90 -2.59 32.64
C ARG A 187 17.34 -2.97 33.00
N MET A 188 18.22 -2.97 32.01
CA MET A 188 19.59 -3.48 32.10
C MET A 188 19.66 -4.90 32.68
N LYS A 189 18.81 -5.76 32.13
CA LYS A 189 18.72 -7.20 32.45
C LYS A 189 18.64 -8.02 31.14
N GLY A 190 19.17 -9.23 31.19
CA GLY A 190 18.90 -10.21 30.14
C GLY A 190 17.55 -10.87 30.30
N ILE A 191 16.93 -11.25 29.19
CA ILE A 191 15.68 -12.03 29.15
C ILE A 191 15.95 -13.27 28.34
N ILE A 192 15.75 -14.44 28.96
CA ILE A 192 15.92 -15.77 28.34
C ILE A 192 14.57 -16.48 28.31
N TRP A 193 14.19 -17.00 27.14
CA TRP A 193 12.97 -17.79 26.96
C TRP A 193 13.24 -19.27 27.01
N ASP A 194 12.38 -20.00 27.70
CA ASP A 194 12.42 -21.46 27.78
C ASP A 194 11.81 -22.11 26.54
N GLU A 195 12.60 -22.89 25.81
CA GLU A 195 12.17 -23.57 24.59
C GLU A 195 11.15 -24.70 24.87
N ALA A 196 11.28 -25.40 26.00
CA ALA A 196 10.39 -26.50 26.36
C ALA A 196 8.94 -26.03 26.61
N SER A 197 8.79 -24.80 27.07
CA SER A 197 7.48 -24.16 27.27
C SER A 197 6.95 -23.45 26.01
N GLN A 198 7.58 -23.60 24.86
CA GLN A 198 7.29 -22.84 23.66
C GLN A 198 7.34 -21.32 23.87
N GLY A 199 8.27 -20.85 24.69
CA GLY A 199 8.47 -19.45 24.99
C GLY A 199 7.45 -18.81 25.93
N THR A 200 6.50 -19.57 26.50
CA THR A 200 5.54 -19.06 27.49
C THR A 200 6.19 -18.72 28.82
N LYS A 201 7.28 -19.38 29.16
CA LYS A 201 8.11 -19.11 30.33
C LYS A 201 9.37 -18.38 29.93
N PHE A 202 9.75 -17.38 30.72
CA PHE A 202 10.98 -16.63 30.56
C PHE A 202 11.55 -16.28 31.94
N GLU A 203 12.82 -15.93 31.96
CA GLU A 203 13.49 -15.49 33.18
C GLU A 203 14.36 -14.26 32.93
N TYR A 204 14.47 -13.41 33.93
CA TYR A 204 15.41 -12.32 33.94
C TYR A 204 16.75 -12.78 34.50
N ILE A 205 17.82 -12.51 33.81
CA ILE A 205 19.20 -12.81 34.20
C ILE A 205 20.02 -11.54 34.26
N ASP A 206 21.15 -11.60 34.96
CA ASP A 206 22.14 -10.53 34.83
C ASP A 206 22.73 -10.51 33.43
N ILE A 207 23.13 -9.32 32.96
CA ILE A 207 23.75 -9.20 31.62
C ILE A 207 25.02 -10.06 31.57
N PRO A 208 25.18 -10.93 30.56
CA PRO A 208 26.41 -11.69 30.36
C PRO A 208 27.64 -10.77 30.35
N ALA A 209 28.71 -11.18 31.02
CA ALA A 209 29.89 -10.34 31.19
C ALA A 209 30.50 -9.84 29.87
N GLU A 210 30.42 -10.68 28.83
CA GLU A 210 30.90 -10.35 27.49
C GLU A 210 30.05 -9.26 26.79
N LEU A 211 28.81 -9.04 27.22
CA LEU A 211 27.89 -8.04 26.65
C LEU A 211 27.77 -6.79 27.54
N ALA A 212 28.35 -6.77 28.74
CA ALA A 212 28.15 -5.71 29.70
C ALA A 212 28.59 -4.32 29.19
N GLU A 213 29.71 -4.26 28.50
CA GLU A 213 30.22 -3.00 27.92
C GLU A 213 29.38 -2.54 26.74
N GLU A 214 29.06 -3.47 25.82
CA GLU A 214 28.21 -3.19 24.66
C GLU A 214 26.79 -2.74 25.09
N ALA A 215 26.20 -3.42 26.08
CA ALA A 215 24.90 -3.05 26.63
C ALA A 215 24.93 -1.65 27.23
N LYS A 216 26.01 -1.28 27.93
CA LYS A 216 26.16 0.07 28.48
C LYS A 216 26.24 1.13 27.37
N VAL A 217 27.00 0.90 26.32
CA VAL A 217 27.12 1.83 25.18
C VAL A 217 25.76 2.06 24.53
N TRP A 218 25.01 1.00 24.26
CA TRP A 218 23.68 1.13 23.66
C TRP A 218 22.63 1.71 24.62
N HIS A 219 22.73 1.40 25.91
CA HIS A 219 21.90 2.04 26.93
C HIS A 219 22.12 3.56 26.95
N ASP A 220 23.37 4.01 27.01
CA ASP A 220 23.69 5.43 27.04
C ASP A 220 23.17 6.16 25.78
N LYS A 221 23.33 5.57 24.59
CA LYS A 221 22.75 6.10 23.34
C LYS A 221 21.21 6.20 23.39
N MET A 222 20.55 5.19 23.95
CA MET A 222 19.09 5.19 24.10
C MET A 222 18.65 6.27 25.07
N VAL A 223 19.33 6.44 26.21
CA VAL A 223 19.02 7.47 27.20
C VAL A 223 19.23 8.87 26.63
N GLU A 224 20.31 9.09 25.89
CA GLU A 224 20.55 10.34 25.17
C GLU A 224 19.42 10.64 24.17
N SER A 225 19.02 9.64 23.39
CA SER A 225 17.90 9.79 22.47
C SER A 225 16.57 10.11 23.20
N ALA A 226 16.33 9.52 24.37
CA ALA A 226 15.15 9.85 25.18
C ALA A 226 15.22 11.27 25.74
N ALA A 227 16.39 11.72 26.15
CA ALA A 227 16.61 13.07 26.69
C ALA A 227 16.34 14.17 25.66
N GLU A 228 16.58 13.92 24.39
CA GLU A 228 16.31 14.87 23.29
C GLU A 228 14.83 15.16 23.09
N ALA A 229 13.92 14.44 23.73
CA ALA A 229 12.49 14.64 23.59
C ALA A 229 11.99 15.97 24.18
N SER A 230 12.65 16.51 25.21
CA SER A 230 12.29 17.78 25.83
C SER A 230 13.48 18.44 26.54
N GLU A 231 13.40 19.75 26.71
CA GLU A 231 14.42 20.51 27.47
C GLU A 231 14.54 20.02 28.91
N ASP A 232 13.43 19.69 29.57
CA ASP A 232 13.43 19.18 30.94
C ASP A 232 14.18 17.88 31.10
N LEU A 233 13.96 16.91 30.16
CA LEU A 233 14.67 15.63 30.14
C LEU A 233 16.14 15.80 29.82
N MET A 234 16.48 16.70 28.89
CA MET A 234 17.84 17.00 28.54
C MET A 234 18.61 17.64 29.70
N ASN A 235 18.02 18.63 30.40
CA ASN A 235 18.63 19.25 31.53
C ASN A 235 18.88 18.24 32.65
N LYS A 236 17.90 17.40 32.96
CA LYS A 236 18.06 16.34 33.94
C LYS A 236 19.18 15.35 33.58
N TYR A 237 19.24 14.94 32.33
CA TYR A 237 20.28 14.05 31.84
C TYR A 237 21.69 14.66 31.93
N LEU A 238 21.82 15.96 31.63
CA LEU A 238 23.08 16.68 31.73
C LEU A 238 23.52 16.90 33.21
N GLU A 239 22.58 17.06 34.14
CA GLU A 239 22.87 17.26 35.55
C GLU A 239 23.12 15.94 36.29
N GLU A 240 22.30 14.94 36.08
CA GLU A 240 22.31 13.67 36.82
C GLU A 240 23.03 12.52 36.05
N GLY A 241 23.20 12.64 34.74
CA GLY A 241 23.78 11.62 33.88
C GLY A 241 22.91 10.43 33.57
N GLU A 242 21.70 10.37 34.16
CA GLU A 242 20.76 9.26 34.05
C GLU A 242 19.31 9.77 33.99
N LEU A 243 18.43 8.93 33.43
CA LEU A 243 16.99 9.11 33.46
C LEU A 243 16.32 7.87 34.08
N SER A 244 15.17 8.05 34.73
CA SER A 244 14.39 6.91 35.23
C SER A 244 13.82 6.08 34.09
N HIS A 245 13.42 4.82 34.34
CA HIS A 245 12.79 3.97 33.34
C HIS A 245 11.54 4.62 32.73
N GLU A 246 10.72 5.26 33.54
CA GLU A 246 9.50 5.95 33.09
C GLU A 246 9.83 7.16 32.17
N GLU A 247 10.90 7.90 32.52
CA GLU A 247 11.36 9.03 31.71
C GLU A 247 11.95 8.60 30.38
N ILE A 248 12.71 7.47 30.37
CA ILE A 248 13.23 6.87 29.13
C ILE A 248 12.06 6.47 28.22
N VAL A 249 11.11 5.71 28.73
CA VAL A 249 9.93 5.27 27.96
C VAL A 249 9.14 6.47 27.45
N LYS A 250 8.89 7.47 28.27
CA LYS A 250 8.19 8.70 27.90
C LYS A 250 8.90 9.45 26.77
N GLY A 251 10.21 9.65 26.89
CA GLY A 251 11.01 10.36 25.90
C GLY A 251 11.07 9.61 24.56
N ILE A 252 11.34 8.32 24.58
CA ILE A 252 11.36 7.48 23.38
C ILE A 252 9.97 7.44 22.72
N ARG A 253 8.90 7.28 23.52
CA ARG A 253 7.52 7.30 23.01
C ARG A 253 7.20 8.61 22.28
N GLN A 254 7.50 9.74 22.92
CA GLN A 254 7.23 11.07 22.34
C GLN A 254 7.90 11.23 20.97
N ARG A 255 9.17 10.87 20.85
CA ARG A 255 9.92 10.95 19.61
C ARG A 255 9.50 9.92 18.56
N CYS A 256 9.11 8.71 19.01
CA CYS A 256 8.56 7.68 18.12
C CYS A 256 7.24 8.13 17.49
N ILE A 257 6.32 8.67 18.29
CA ILE A 257 5.03 9.18 17.81
C ILE A 257 5.23 10.37 16.86
N ALA A 258 6.23 11.21 17.11
CA ALA A 258 6.61 12.31 16.21
C ALA A 258 7.27 11.82 14.90
N GLY A 259 7.60 10.54 14.79
CA GLY A 259 8.27 9.96 13.63
C GLY A 259 9.78 10.23 13.56
N GLU A 260 10.37 10.78 14.61
CA GLU A 260 11.77 11.17 14.64
C GLU A 260 12.72 9.97 14.83
N ILE A 261 12.29 8.98 15.60
CA ILE A 261 13.08 7.78 15.90
C ILE A 261 12.24 6.52 15.76
N GLN A 262 12.92 5.37 15.62
CA GLN A 262 12.30 4.06 15.52
C GLN A 262 12.88 3.12 16.56
N PRO A 263 12.14 2.78 17.63
CA PRO A 263 12.55 1.78 18.61
C PRO A 263 12.74 0.41 17.95
N MET A 264 13.84 -0.26 18.27
CA MET A 264 14.19 -1.54 17.69
C MET A 264 14.21 -2.67 18.69
N PHE A 265 13.63 -3.78 18.27
CA PHE A 265 13.59 -5.06 18.96
C PHE A 265 14.19 -6.16 18.09
N CYS A 266 14.56 -7.27 18.66
CA CYS A 266 14.99 -8.45 17.93
C CYS A 266 14.49 -9.74 18.57
N GLY A 267 14.53 -10.81 17.81
CA GLY A 267 14.10 -12.11 18.28
C GLY A 267 14.08 -13.17 17.17
N SER A 268 13.48 -14.28 17.49
CA SER A 268 13.14 -15.35 16.56
C SER A 268 11.71 -15.78 16.82
N SER A 269 10.81 -15.40 15.92
CA SER A 269 9.40 -15.85 16.01
C SER A 269 9.27 -17.36 15.89
N PHE A 270 10.09 -18.00 15.07
CA PHE A 270 10.12 -19.47 14.93
C PHE A 270 10.52 -20.16 16.24
N LYS A 271 11.51 -19.62 16.96
CA LYS A 271 11.97 -20.13 18.25
C LYS A 271 11.20 -19.57 19.44
N ASN A 272 10.16 -18.78 19.21
CA ASN A 272 9.33 -18.18 20.27
C ASN A 272 10.10 -17.27 21.24
N LYS A 273 11.08 -16.52 20.74
CA LYS A 273 11.94 -15.65 21.55
C LYS A 273 11.80 -14.20 21.10
N GLY A 274 11.57 -13.28 22.03
CA GLY A 274 11.57 -11.85 21.82
C GLY A 274 10.24 -11.21 21.42
N VAL A 275 9.24 -11.97 21.02
CA VAL A 275 7.95 -11.45 20.56
C VAL A 275 7.19 -10.75 21.69
N GLN A 276 7.17 -11.30 22.89
CA GLN A 276 6.47 -10.70 24.03
C GLN A 276 7.11 -9.34 24.41
N ARG A 277 8.45 -9.22 24.36
CA ARG A 277 9.10 -7.94 24.65
C ARG A 277 8.75 -6.88 23.59
N MET A 278 8.63 -7.28 22.33
CA MET A 278 8.13 -6.40 21.28
C MET A 278 6.69 -5.96 21.54
N LEU A 279 5.80 -6.86 22.01
CA LEU A 279 4.42 -6.52 22.37
C LEU A 279 4.36 -5.49 23.52
N ASP A 280 5.24 -5.58 24.50
CA ASP A 280 5.40 -4.53 25.51
C ASP A 280 5.82 -3.21 24.84
N GLY A 281 6.73 -3.27 23.86
CA GLY A 281 7.12 -2.10 23.07
C GLY A 281 5.98 -1.46 22.30
N VAL A 282 5.02 -2.23 21.81
CA VAL A 282 3.79 -1.69 21.17
C VAL A 282 3.01 -0.82 22.18
N ILE A 283 2.86 -1.29 23.41
CA ILE A 283 2.22 -0.50 24.48
C ILE A 283 3.04 0.74 24.82
N GLU A 284 4.35 0.57 25.01
CA GLU A 284 5.26 1.61 25.47
C GLU A 284 5.47 2.74 24.47
N PHE A 285 5.56 2.43 23.18
CA PHE A 285 6.08 3.38 22.16
C PHE A 285 5.08 3.74 21.05
N LEU A 286 4.15 2.86 20.71
CA LEU A 286 3.18 3.17 19.65
C LEU A 286 1.97 3.94 20.18
N PRO A 287 1.37 4.83 19.34
CA PRO A 287 0.27 5.68 19.78
C PRO A 287 -1.05 4.94 19.91
N SER A 288 -1.91 5.48 20.75
CA SER A 288 -3.35 5.24 20.74
C SER A 288 -4.04 6.22 19.77
N PRO A 289 -5.33 6.02 19.44
CA PRO A 289 -6.08 6.96 18.60
C PRO A 289 -6.13 8.40 19.13
N VAL A 290 -5.96 8.63 20.45
CA VAL A 290 -5.95 9.97 21.04
C VAL A 290 -4.56 10.62 21.06
N ASP A 291 -3.51 9.87 20.79
CA ASP A 291 -2.12 10.38 20.73
C ASP A 291 -1.76 10.92 19.34
N ILE A 292 -2.56 10.61 18.32
CA ILE A 292 -2.40 11.10 16.96
C ILE A 292 -3.26 12.35 16.73
N PRO A 293 -2.89 13.22 15.76
CA PRO A 293 -3.71 14.37 15.41
C PRO A 293 -5.15 13.97 15.03
N PRO A 294 -6.14 14.85 15.28
CA PRO A 294 -7.50 14.64 14.80
C PRO A 294 -7.53 14.37 13.29
N VAL A 295 -8.43 13.48 12.86
CA VAL A 295 -8.57 13.18 11.45
C VAL A 295 -9.10 14.40 10.69
N LYS A 296 -8.45 14.72 9.57
CA LYS A 296 -8.80 15.83 8.69
C LYS A 296 -9.67 15.37 7.54
N GLY A 297 -10.48 16.28 7.05
CA GLY A 297 -11.32 16.09 5.88
C GLY A 297 -11.93 17.41 5.43
N PHE A 298 -12.82 17.33 4.47
CA PHE A 298 -13.53 18.49 3.91
C PHE A 298 -15.02 18.35 4.14
N ASP A 299 -15.69 19.45 4.42
CA ASP A 299 -17.15 19.49 4.43
C ASP A 299 -17.70 19.54 2.98
N LEU A 300 -19.04 19.58 2.82
CA LEU A 300 -19.66 19.67 1.51
C LEU A 300 -19.43 21.02 0.78
N ASN A 301 -18.81 21.98 1.45
CA ASN A 301 -18.43 23.28 0.89
C ASN A 301 -16.91 23.39 0.65
N ASP A 302 -16.20 22.26 0.63
CA ASP A 302 -14.73 22.17 0.48
C ASP A 302 -13.93 22.94 1.55
N GLN A 303 -14.51 23.12 2.74
CA GLN A 303 -13.79 23.67 3.88
C GLN A 303 -13.16 22.58 4.71
N GLU A 304 -11.88 22.77 5.08
CA GLU A 304 -11.16 21.84 5.94
C GLU A 304 -11.82 21.76 7.32
N VAL A 305 -12.13 20.55 7.76
CA VAL A 305 -12.72 20.26 9.07
C VAL A 305 -11.99 19.09 9.71
N GLU A 306 -12.04 19.04 11.04
CA GLU A 306 -11.39 17.99 11.82
C GLU A 306 -12.41 17.24 12.67
N ARG A 307 -12.07 15.98 13.00
CA ARG A 307 -12.82 15.15 13.96
C ARG A 307 -11.88 14.59 15.00
N GLU A 308 -12.19 14.85 16.25
CA GLU A 308 -11.46 14.28 17.39
C GLU A 308 -11.81 12.80 17.57
N ALA A 309 -10.85 12.03 18.05
CA ALA A 309 -11.06 10.63 18.40
C ALA A 309 -11.83 10.52 19.73
N SER A 310 -13.12 10.78 19.68
CA SER A 310 -14.03 10.79 20.83
C SER A 310 -15.38 10.17 20.45
N ASP A 311 -15.97 9.41 21.38
CA ASP A 311 -17.29 8.83 21.21
C ASP A 311 -18.40 9.90 21.13
N ASP A 312 -18.18 11.06 21.72
CA ASP A 312 -19.12 12.19 21.74
C ASP A 312 -19.03 13.08 20.48
N ALA A 313 -18.02 12.90 19.65
CA ALA A 313 -17.86 13.61 18.39
C ALA A 313 -18.85 13.09 17.32
N PRO A 314 -19.17 13.89 16.31
CA PRO A 314 -19.97 13.41 15.17
C PRO A 314 -19.33 12.19 14.51
N PHE A 315 -20.13 11.19 14.17
CA PHE A 315 -19.65 9.95 13.56
C PHE A 315 -18.90 10.21 12.26
N SER A 316 -17.73 9.60 12.12
CA SER A 316 -17.00 9.50 10.85
C SER A 316 -16.19 8.21 10.80
N ALA A 317 -16.22 7.55 9.65
CA ALA A 317 -15.47 6.33 9.39
C ALA A 317 -15.02 6.26 7.94
N LEU A 318 -13.91 5.59 7.71
CA LEU A 318 -13.35 5.31 6.39
C LEU A 318 -13.54 3.84 6.03
N ALA A 319 -14.15 3.58 4.88
CA ALA A 319 -14.21 2.25 4.30
C ALA A 319 -12.88 1.96 3.59
N PHE A 320 -12.02 1.16 4.21
CA PHE A 320 -10.68 0.94 3.69
C PHE A 320 -10.51 -0.40 2.97
N LYS A 321 -11.44 -1.33 3.15
CA LYS A 321 -11.39 -2.64 2.50
C LYS A 321 -12.78 -3.19 2.29
N ILE A 322 -12.98 -3.81 1.14
CA ILE A 322 -14.19 -4.57 0.79
C ILE A 322 -13.76 -5.98 0.45
N MET A 323 -14.46 -6.97 0.96
CA MET A 323 -14.27 -8.37 0.57
C MET A 323 -15.60 -9.08 0.43
N THR A 324 -15.63 -10.10 -0.39
CA THR A 324 -16.79 -10.98 -0.54
C THR A 324 -16.61 -12.22 0.34
N ASP A 325 -17.54 -12.43 1.24
CA ASP A 325 -17.58 -13.59 2.12
C ASP A 325 -18.63 -14.59 1.62
N PRO A 326 -18.31 -15.89 1.56
CA PRO A 326 -19.24 -16.91 1.06
C PRO A 326 -20.54 -17.02 1.87
N TYR A 327 -20.50 -16.68 3.17
CA TYR A 327 -21.62 -16.88 4.09
C TYR A 327 -22.45 -15.63 4.35
N VAL A 328 -21.80 -14.47 4.43
CA VAL A 328 -22.47 -13.21 4.80
C VAL A 328 -22.57 -12.21 3.63
N GLY A 329 -21.96 -12.53 2.50
CA GLY A 329 -21.91 -11.65 1.34
C GLY A 329 -20.84 -10.58 1.44
N GLN A 330 -21.13 -9.36 1.01
CA GLN A 330 -20.15 -8.27 1.03
C GLN A 330 -19.90 -7.78 2.45
N LEU A 331 -18.62 -7.81 2.85
CA LEU A 331 -18.08 -7.22 4.07
C LEU A 331 -17.37 -5.91 3.72
N THR A 332 -17.69 -4.84 4.44
CA THR A 332 -16.98 -3.56 4.34
C THR A 332 -16.28 -3.29 5.65
N PHE A 333 -14.95 -3.25 5.61
CA PHE A 333 -14.12 -2.92 6.77
C PHE A 333 -14.05 -1.41 6.94
N LEU A 334 -14.37 -0.97 8.16
CA LEU A 334 -14.44 0.43 8.55
C LEU A 334 -13.47 0.73 9.67
N ARG A 335 -12.71 1.81 9.53
CA ARG A 335 -12.02 2.46 10.63
C ARG A 335 -12.91 3.59 11.14
N VAL A 336 -13.40 3.46 12.37
CA VAL A 336 -14.16 4.52 13.03
C VAL A 336 -13.20 5.53 13.62
N TYR A 337 -13.23 6.77 13.13
CA TYR A 337 -12.36 7.84 13.61
C TYR A 337 -13.00 8.65 14.75
N SER A 338 -14.31 8.86 14.69
CA SER A 338 -15.06 9.64 15.67
C SER A 338 -16.48 9.12 15.81
N GLY A 339 -17.08 9.36 16.96
CA GLY A 339 -18.45 8.94 17.24
C GLY A 339 -18.60 7.44 17.45
N ILE A 340 -19.82 6.98 17.46
CA ILE A 340 -20.21 5.59 17.64
C ILE A 340 -21.07 5.16 16.46
N LEU A 341 -20.72 4.05 15.84
CA LEU A 341 -21.50 3.39 14.78
C LEU A 341 -22.36 2.29 15.39
N LYS A 342 -23.67 2.31 15.13
CA LYS A 342 -24.62 1.30 15.65
C LYS A 342 -25.15 0.43 14.54
N SER A 343 -25.35 -0.86 14.85
CA SER A 343 -26.06 -1.80 13.98
C SER A 343 -27.49 -1.29 13.71
N GLY A 344 -27.93 -1.37 12.46
CA GLY A 344 -29.26 -0.89 12.02
C GLY A 344 -29.38 0.62 11.80
N GLU A 345 -28.36 1.40 12.08
CA GLU A 345 -28.33 2.86 11.88
C GLU A 345 -28.21 3.22 10.40
N THR A 346 -28.72 4.40 10.04
CA THR A 346 -28.54 4.98 8.70
C THR A 346 -27.48 6.08 8.77
N VAL A 347 -26.49 5.98 7.90
CA VAL A 347 -25.37 6.93 7.79
C VAL A 347 -25.30 7.52 6.39
N LEU A 348 -24.54 8.59 6.22
CA LEU A 348 -24.29 9.20 4.93
C LEU A 348 -22.98 8.69 4.35
N ASN A 349 -23.01 8.20 3.11
CA ASN A 349 -21.82 8.11 2.27
C ASN A 349 -21.60 9.48 1.61
N SER A 350 -20.73 10.28 2.19
CA SER A 350 -20.51 11.67 1.78
C SER A 350 -19.80 11.82 0.43
N VAL A 351 -19.06 10.80 0.00
CA VAL A 351 -18.39 10.80 -1.31
C VAL A 351 -19.39 10.65 -2.45
N LYS A 352 -20.43 9.84 -2.25
CA LYS A 352 -21.47 9.54 -3.26
C LYS A 352 -22.79 10.24 -3.02
N ASP A 353 -22.90 11.00 -1.93
CA ASP A 353 -24.13 11.65 -1.46
C ASP A 353 -25.32 10.67 -1.39
N LYS A 354 -25.07 9.51 -0.79
CA LYS A 354 -26.06 8.44 -0.62
C LYS A 354 -26.22 8.03 0.82
N LYS A 355 -27.45 7.73 1.22
CA LYS A 355 -27.74 7.14 2.53
C LYS A 355 -27.50 5.64 2.48
N GLU A 356 -26.76 5.14 3.45
CA GLU A 356 -26.47 3.72 3.63
C GLU A 356 -27.01 3.24 4.98
N ARG A 357 -27.64 2.08 4.97
CA ARG A 357 -28.10 1.45 6.20
C ARG A 357 -27.10 0.38 6.63
N ILE A 358 -26.58 0.52 7.85
CA ILE A 358 -25.74 -0.50 8.47
C ILE A 358 -26.61 -1.70 8.80
N GLY A 359 -26.32 -2.84 8.20
CA GLY A 359 -26.98 -4.10 8.54
C GLY A 359 -26.46 -4.63 9.88
N ARG A 360 -25.60 -5.63 9.83
CA ARG A 360 -24.91 -6.14 11.01
C ARG A 360 -23.50 -5.57 11.11
N LEU A 361 -23.02 -5.41 12.33
CA LEU A 361 -21.63 -5.10 12.62
C LEU A 361 -20.93 -6.33 13.16
N LEU A 362 -19.73 -6.59 12.67
CA LEU A 362 -18.92 -7.73 13.05
C LEU A 362 -17.56 -7.26 13.55
N GLN A 363 -17.10 -7.87 14.62
CA GLN A 363 -15.73 -7.80 15.08
C GLN A 363 -15.00 -9.08 14.65
N MET A 364 -13.85 -8.92 14.06
CA MET A 364 -13.05 -10.06 13.60
C MET A 364 -12.11 -10.53 14.71
N HIS A 365 -12.20 -11.79 15.06
CA HIS A 365 -11.30 -12.50 15.96
C HIS A 365 -10.68 -13.68 15.23
N ALA A 366 -9.53 -13.45 14.58
CA ALA A 366 -8.90 -14.46 13.74
C ALA A 366 -9.90 -15.02 12.71
N ASN A 367 -10.28 -16.27 12.80
CA ASN A 367 -11.26 -16.91 11.90
C ASN A 367 -12.72 -16.77 12.38
N GLU A 368 -12.94 -16.22 13.58
CA GLU A 368 -14.28 -16.07 14.14
C GLU A 368 -14.82 -14.66 13.89
N ARG A 369 -16.11 -14.58 13.58
CA ARG A 369 -16.86 -13.34 13.39
C ARG A 369 -17.82 -13.18 14.55
N LYS A 370 -17.54 -12.22 15.41
CA LYS A 370 -18.42 -11.89 16.53
C LYS A 370 -19.32 -10.73 16.15
N GLU A 371 -20.63 -10.93 16.22
CA GLU A 371 -21.59 -9.85 16.03
C GLU A 371 -21.54 -8.87 17.21
N ILE A 372 -21.47 -7.58 16.90
CA ILE A 372 -21.46 -6.49 17.85
C ILE A 372 -22.61 -5.54 17.57
N THR A 373 -23.08 -4.85 18.60
CA THR A 373 -24.18 -3.88 18.47
C THR A 373 -23.70 -2.49 18.10
N GLU A 374 -22.50 -2.14 18.49
CA GLU A 374 -21.88 -0.83 18.26
C GLU A 374 -20.37 -0.95 18.10
N SER A 375 -19.79 0.00 17.36
CA SER A 375 -18.34 0.19 17.21
C SER A 375 -17.99 1.62 17.59
N GLU A 376 -17.06 1.77 18.51
CA GLU A 376 -16.70 3.05 19.13
C GLU A 376 -15.56 3.76 18.37
N ALA A 377 -15.35 5.05 18.65
CA ALA A 377 -14.24 5.82 18.08
C ALA A 377 -12.89 5.13 18.33
N GLY A 378 -12.06 5.09 17.30
CA GLY A 378 -10.77 4.41 17.33
C GLY A 378 -10.80 2.92 17.04
N ASP A 379 -11.96 2.34 16.78
CA ASP A 379 -12.11 0.90 16.50
C ASP A 379 -12.10 0.56 15.00
N ILE A 380 -11.88 -0.71 14.73
CA ILE A 380 -11.99 -1.30 13.39
C ILE A 380 -13.08 -2.36 13.45
N ALA A 381 -14.06 -2.24 12.58
CA ALA A 381 -15.19 -3.16 12.49
C ALA A 381 -15.51 -3.49 11.03
N ALA A 382 -16.23 -4.59 10.81
CA ALA A 382 -16.77 -4.94 9.50
C ALA A 382 -18.28 -4.75 9.50
N ALA A 383 -18.80 -4.07 8.48
CA ALA A 383 -20.24 -3.89 8.25
C ALA A 383 -20.73 -4.81 7.15
N VAL A 384 -21.91 -5.41 7.36
CA VAL A 384 -22.62 -6.23 6.38
C VAL A 384 -23.80 -5.43 5.85
N GLY A 385 -24.07 -5.56 4.56
CA GLY A 385 -25.29 -5.02 3.93
C GLY A 385 -25.14 -3.65 3.28
N LEU A 386 -23.94 -3.11 3.21
CA LEU A 386 -23.64 -1.89 2.45
C LEU A 386 -23.60 -2.22 0.94
N LYS A 387 -24.43 -1.53 0.14
CA LYS A 387 -24.60 -1.89 -1.28
C LYS A 387 -23.75 -1.05 -2.23
N ASP A 388 -23.64 0.24 -1.95
CA ASP A 388 -23.02 1.22 -2.84
C ASP A 388 -21.65 1.74 -2.35
N VAL A 389 -21.14 1.21 -1.24
CA VAL A 389 -19.85 1.61 -0.67
C VAL A 389 -18.71 0.98 -1.44
N THR A 390 -17.71 1.79 -1.75
CA THR A 390 -16.44 1.36 -2.36
C THR A 390 -15.27 1.72 -1.44
N THR A 391 -14.14 1.10 -1.67
CA THR A 391 -12.90 1.39 -0.90
C THR A 391 -12.51 2.87 -1.07
N GLY A 392 -12.27 3.54 0.05
CA GLY A 392 -11.98 4.97 0.11
C GLY A 392 -13.20 5.85 0.40
N ASP A 393 -14.42 5.29 0.42
CA ASP A 393 -15.61 6.07 0.77
C ASP A 393 -15.62 6.43 2.27
N THR A 394 -16.17 7.59 2.57
CA THR A 394 -16.41 8.05 3.94
C THR A 394 -17.86 7.81 4.33
N LEU A 395 -18.08 7.19 5.49
CA LEU A 395 -19.39 7.12 6.14
C LEU A 395 -19.40 8.07 7.32
N CYS A 396 -20.43 8.91 7.43
CA CYS A 396 -20.49 9.93 8.46
C CYS A 396 -21.91 10.25 8.92
N ASP A 397 -21.99 11.08 9.96
CA ASP A 397 -23.24 11.66 10.45
C ASP A 397 -23.90 12.54 9.38
N MET A 398 -25.20 12.35 9.15
CA MET A 398 -25.96 13.10 8.15
C MET A 398 -26.08 14.60 8.49
N ALA A 399 -26.05 14.96 9.78
CA ALA A 399 -26.18 16.34 10.22
C ALA A 399 -24.86 17.13 10.15
N LYS A 400 -23.72 16.42 10.22
CA LYS A 400 -22.39 17.01 10.16
C LYS A 400 -21.50 16.22 9.17
N PRO A 401 -21.74 16.34 7.87
CA PRO A 401 -21.03 15.58 6.86
C PRO A 401 -19.53 15.98 6.81
N ILE A 402 -18.70 15.00 6.51
CA ILE A 402 -17.29 15.14 6.24
C ILE A 402 -16.88 14.16 5.16
N ILE A 403 -15.96 14.58 4.29
CA ILE A 403 -15.26 13.69 3.36
C ILE A 403 -13.83 13.59 3.85
N LEU A 404 -13.46 12.42 4.36
CA LEU A 404 -12.09 12.16 4.80
C LEU A 404 -11.15 12.13 3.60
N GLU A 405 -9.88 12.41 3.81
CA GLU A 405 -8.86 12.36 2.78
C GLU A 405 -8.90 11.02 2.03
N ARG A 406 -8.96 11.10 0.71
CA ARG A 406 -9.06 9.92 -0.16
C ARG A 406 -7.74 9.16 -0.22
N MET A 407 -7.84 7.85 -0.38
CA MET A 407 -6.70 7.02 -0.73
C MET A 407 -6.38 7.18 -2.21
N GLU A 408 -5.11 7.33 -2.54
CA GLU A 408 -4.61 7.28 -3.90
C GLU A 408 -4.17 5.86 -4.22
N PHE A 409 -4.66 5.32 -5.33
CA PHE A 409 -4.29 3.97 -5.77
C PHE A 409 -3.44 4.04 -7.02
N PRO A 410 -2.39 3.18 -7.13
CA PRO A 410 -1.56 3.15 -8.31
C PRO A 410 -2.35 2.65 -9.52
N GLU A 411 -2.02 3.19 -10.68
CA GLU A 411 -2.60 2.73 -11.95
C GLU A 411 -1.97 1.40 -12.37
N PRO A 412 -2.76 0.49 -12.95
CA PRO A 412 -2.25 -0.79 -13.45
C PRO A 412 -1.18 -0.63 -14.52
N VAL A 413 -0.20 -1.53 -14.54
CA VAL A 413 0.94 -1.49 -15.47
C VAL A 413 0.96 -2.66 -16.45
N ILE A 414 0.16 -3.70 -16.22
CA ILE A 414 0.07 -4.88 -17.06
C ILE A 414 -1.39 -5.21 -17.37
N SER A 415 -1.65 -5.75 -18.56
CA SER A 415 -2.99 -6.14 -19.00
C SER A 415 -2.97 -7.51 -19.67
N GLN A 416 -4.06 -8.26 -19.53
CA GLN A 416 -4.28 -9.54 -20.17
C GLN A 416 -5.71 -9.64 -20.72
N ALA A 417 -5.87 -10.28 -21.87
CA ALA A 417 -7.18 -10.67 -22.37
C ALA A 417 -7.66 -11.92 -21.63
N VAL A 418 -8.93 -11.93 -21.24
CA VAL A 418 -9.56 -13.07 -20.58
C VAL A 418 -10.83 -13.44 -21.33
N GLU A 419 -10.95 -14.70 -21.72
CA GLU A 419 -12.08 -15.23 -22.47
C GLU A 419 -12.73 -16.40 -21.70
N PRO A 420 -14.05 -16.42 -21.53
CA PRO A 420 -14.74 -17.54 -20.91
C PRO A 420 -14.62 -18.79 -21.81
N LYS A 421 -14.40 -19.96 -21.23
CA LYS A 421 -14.34 -21.22 -22.01
C LYS A 421 -15.69 -21.62 -22.59
N THR A 422 -16.79 -21.24 -21.94
CA THR A 422 -18.15 -21.54 -22.37
C THR A 422 -19.05 -20.31 -22.34
N LYS A 423 -20.14 -20.32 -23.10
CA LYS A 423 -21.16 -19.25 -23.04
C LYS A 423 -21.79 -19.11 -21.66
N ALA A 424 -21.96 -20.20 -20.92
CA ALA A 424 -22.49 -20.19 -19.56
C ALA A 424 -21.53 -19.50 -18.57
N ASP A 425 -20.23 -19.53 -18.84
CA ASP A 425 -19.22 -18.86 -18.01
C ASP A 425 -19.15 -17.34 -18.27
N GLN A 426 -19.71 -16.86 -19.38
CA GLN A 426 -19.61 -15.44 -19.75
C GLN A 426 -20.33 -14.53 -18.73
N GLU A 427 -21.55 -14.87 -18.34
CA GLU A 427 -22.30 -14.10 -17.33
C GLU A 427 -21.66 -14.23 -15.95
N LYS A 428 -21.22 -15.44 -15.58
CA LYS A 428 -20.50 -15.68 -14.33
C LYS A 428 -19.18 -14.94 -14.26
N MET A 429 -18.44 -14.88 -15.37
CA MET A 429 -17.18 -14.15 -15.48
C MET A 429 -17.38 -12.66 -15.27
N ALA A 430 -18.40 -12.06 -15.91
CA ALA A 430 -18.71 -10.64 -15.74
C ALA A 430 -19.06 -10.30 -14.28
N LEU A 431 -19.85 -11.15 -13.62
CA LEU A 431 -20.19 -10.99 -12.20
C LEU A 431 -18.95 -11.15 -11.30
N ALA A 432 -18.12 -12.17 -11.55
CA ALA A 432 -16.88 -12.41 -10.79
C ALA A 432 -15.92 -11.24 -10.93
N LEU A 433 -15.63 -10.81 -12.14
CA LEU A 433 -14.75 -9.68 -12.41
C LEU A 433 -15.28 -8.37 -11.80
N GLY A 434 -16.58 -8.14 -11.88
CA GLY A 434 -17.21 -6.98 -11.25
C GLY A 434 -17.08 -6.97 -9.71
N ARG A 435 -17.15 -8.13 -9.05
CA ARG A 435 -16.93 -8.26 -7.61
C ARG A 435 -15.46 -8.05 -7.25
N LEU A 436 -14.55 -8.70 -7.97
CA LEU A 436 -13.11 -8.57 -7.74
C LEU A 436 -12.62 -7.12 -7.95
N ALA A 437 -13.15 -6.42 -8.95
CA ALA A 437 -12.85 -5.01 -9.18
C ALA A 437 -13.37 -4.06 -8.07
N ARG A 438 -14.43 -4.45 -7.36
CA ARG A 438 -14.90 -3.70 -6.17
C ARG A 438 -14.00 -3.93 -4.96
N GLU A 439 -13.44 -5.12 -4.84
CA GLU A 439 -12.52 -5.47 -3.74
C GLU A 439 -11.16 -4.80 -3.92
N ASP A 440 -10.67 -4.71 -5.14
CA ASP A 440 -9.34 -4.22 -5.47
C ASP A 440 -9.37 -3.02 -6.43
N PRO A 441 -9.13 -1.80 -5.93
CA PRO A 441 -9.10 -0.59 -6.76
C PRO A 441 -7.96 -0.52 -7.78
N SER A 442 -6.89 -1.31 -7.64
CA SER A 442 -5.81 -1.40 -8.64
C SER A 442 -6.10 -2.40 -9.75
N PHE A 443 -7.16 -3.18 -9.59
CA PHE A 443 -7.63 -4.10 -10.61
C PHE A 443 -8.69 -3.42 -11.49
N ARG A 444 -8.46 -3.39 -12.80
CA ARG A 444 -9.35 -2.79 -13.78
C ARG A 444 -9.87 -3.83 -14.75
N VAL A 445 -11.13 -3.67 -15.16
CA VAL A 445 -11.77 -4.50 -16.17
C VAL A 445 -12.35 -3.59 -17.24
N ARG A 446 -12.05 -3.86 -18.49
CA ARG A 446 -12.64 -3.17 -19.64
C ARG A 446 -12.97 -4.15 -20.74
N THR A 447 -13.93 -3.83 -21.55
CA THR A 447 -14.19 -4.53 -22.83
C THR A 447 -13.51 -3.75 -23.95
N ASP A 448 -12.71 -4.43 -24.75
CA ASP A 448 -12.12 -3.87 -25.94
C ASP A 448 -13.21 -3.76 -27.02
N GLU A 449 -13.48 -2.56 -27.50
CA GLU A 449 -14.58 -2.29 -28.43
C GLU A 449 -14.32 -2.88 -29.84
N GLU A 450 -13.05 -3.02 -30.22
CA GLU A 450 -12.68 -3.55 -31.54
C GLU A 450 -12.69 -5.07 -31.55
N SER A 451 -12.09 -5.71 -30.56
CA SER A 451 -11.99 -7.17 -30.49
C SER A 451 -13.16 -7.83 -29.74
N GLY A 452 -13.91 -7.08 -28.96
CA GLY A 452 -14.94 -7.59 -28.06
C GLY A 452 -14.41 -8.40 -26.87
N GLN A 453 -13.08 -8.44 -26.68
CA GLN A 453 -12.42 -9.18 -25.60
C GLN A 453 -12.55 -8.44 -24.27
N THR A 454 -12.65 -9.20 -23.21
CA THR A 454 -12.53 -8.66 -21.84
C THR A 454 -11.05 -8.54 -21.48
N ILE A 455 -10.62 -7.33 -21.17
CA ILE A 455 -9.24 -7.02 -20.76
C ILE A 455 -9.22 -6.77 -19.26
N ILE A 456 -8.37 -7.49 -18.56
CA ILE A 456 -8.07 -7.27 -17.14
C ILE A 456 -6.70 -6.61 -17.00
N SER A 457 -6.57 -5.68 -16.07
CA SER A 457 -5.33 -4.93 -15.84
C SER A 457 -5.00 -4.92 -14.34
N GLY A 458 -3.72 -5.02 -14.01
CA GLY A 458 -3.23 -5.09 -12.63
C GLY A 458 -1.79 -4.64 -12.46
N MET A 459 -1.25 -4.82 -11.26
CA MET A 459 0.06 -4.33 -10.84
C MET A 459 1.22 -5.24 -11.23
N GLY A 460 0.95 -6.47 -11.61
CA GLY A 460 1.97 -7.45 -12.00
C GLY A 460 1.38 -8.79 -12.43
N GLU A 461 2.24 -9.69 -12.92
CA GLU A 461 1.82 -11.02 -13.40
C GLU A 461 1.18 -11.84 -12.27
N LEU A 462 1.79 -11.84 -11.09
CA LEU A 462 1.27 -12.57 -9.93
C LEU A 462 -0.10 -12.04 -9.51
N HIS A 463 -0.30 -10.73 -9.53
CA HIS A 463 -1.58 -10.11 -9.22
C HIS A 463 -2.69 -10.64 -10.15
N LEU A 464 -2.48 -10.60 -11.46
CA LEU A 464 -3.47 -11.09 -12.42
C LEU A 464 -3.66 -12.62 -12.36
N GLU A 465 -2.60 -13.38 -12.11
CA GLU A 465 -2.68 -14.83 -11.92
C GLU A 465 -3.57 -15.18 -10.71
N ILE A 466 -3.43 -14.48 -9.61
CA ILE A 466 -4.26 -14.67 -8.42
C ILE A 466 -5.72 -14.32 -8.69
N ILE A 467 -5.98 -13.22 -9.40
CA ILE A 467 -7.35 -12.84 -9.79
C ILE A 467 -8.01 -13.93 -10.65
N VAL A 468 -7.30 -14.46 -11.64
CA VAL A 468 -7.81 -15.55 -12.50
C VAL A 468 -8.06 -16.83 -11.70
N ASP A 469 -7.15 -17.17 -10.80
CA ASP A 469 -7.31 -18.35 -9.93
C ASP A 469 -8.48 -18.18 -8.94
N ARG A 470 -8.70 -16.96 -8.41
CA ARG A 470 -9.88 -16.64 -7.61
C ARG A 470 -11.20 -16.78 -8.40
N MET A 471 -11.23 -16.35 -9.67
CA MET A 471 -12.41 -16.58 -10.53
C MET A 471 -12.76 -18.07 -10.62
N ARG A 472 -11.75 -18.92 -10.77
CA ARG A 472 -11.95 -20.37 -10.84
C ARG A 472 -12.42 -20.96 -9.50
N ARG A 473 -11.75 -20.65 -8.40
CA ARG A 473 -12.00 -21.26 -7.08
C ARG A 473 -13.26 -20.73 -6.40
N GLU A 474 -13.43 -19.40 -6.39
CA GLU A 474 -14.52 -18.75 -5.64
C GLU A 474 -15.81 -18.66 -6.46
N PHE A 475 -15.71 -18.50 -7.77
CA PHE A 475 -16.86 -18.28 -8.65
C PHE A 475 -17.15 -19.42 -9.63
N GLY A 476 -16.30 -20.43 -9.67
CA GLY A 476 -16.46 -21.57 -10.57
C GLY A 476 -16.41 -21.19 -12.06
N VAL A 477 -15.62 -20.17 -12.41
CA VAL A 477 -15.46 -19.68 -13.77
C VAL A 477 -14.13 -20.16 -14.36
N GLU A 478 -14.19 -20.90 -15.45
CA GLU A 478 -13.02 -21.24 -16.23
C GLU A 478 -12.82 -20.26 -17.40
N ALA A 479 -11.63 -19.68 -17.49
CA ALA A 479 -11.28 -18.72 -18.49
C ALA A 479 -9.96 -19.09 -19.19
N THR A 480 -9.82 -18.69 -20.46
CA THR A 480 -8.56 -18.72 -21.19
C THR A 480 -7.92 -17.34 -21.06
N VAL A 481 -6.66 -17.31 -20.71
CA VAL A 481 -5.89 -16.07 -20.48
C VAL A 481 -4.88 -15.87 -21.60
N GLY A 482 -4.88 -14.69 -22.19
CA GLY A 482 -3.92 -14.28 -23.20
C GLY A 482 -2.54 -13.96 -22.59
N LYS A 483 -1.56 -13.67 -23.46
CA LYS A 483 -0.23 -13.22 -23.01
C LYS A 483 -0.33 -11.85 -22.34
N PRO A 484 0.48 -11.59 -21.30
CA PRO A 484 0.57 -10.28 -20.70
C PRO A 484 1.00 -9.20 -21.69
N GLN A 485 0.38 -8.04 -21.62
CA GLN A 485 0.72 -6.89 -22.43
C GLN A 485 1.03 -5.70 -21.53
N VAL A 486 2.04 -4.92 -21.92
CA VAL A 486 2.45 -3.72 -21.22
C VAL A 486 1.43 -2.60 -21.43
N ALA A 487 1.06 -1.93 -20.36
CA ALA A 487 0.22 -0.73 -20.41
C ALA A 487 1.09 0.50 -20.69
N TYR A 488 1.31 0.78 -21.95
CA TYR A 488 1.99 2.01 -22.39
C TYR A 488 1.14 3.26 -22.17
N ARG A 489 1.78 4.42 -22.23
CA ARG A 489 1.14 5.75 -22.19
C ARG A 489 1.68 6.61 -23.33
N GLU A 490 0.95 7.65 -23.64
CA GLU A 490 1.38 8.65 -24.62
C GLU A 490 1.50 10.01 -23.94
N THR A 491 2.39 10.85 -24.43
CA THR A 491 2.52 12.25 -23.97
C THR A 491 3.11 13.15 -25.06
N ILE A 492 3.21 14.42 -24.81
CA ILE A 492 3.80 15.42 -25.71
C ILE A 492 5.07 16.00 -25.11
N ARG A 493 5.97 16.48 -25.95
CA ARG A 493 7.24 17.10 -25.54
C ARG A 493 7.36 18.58 -25.91
N SER A 494 6.51 19.07 -26.79
CA SER A 494 6.53 20.46 -27.22
C SER A 494 5.16 21.12 -27.12
N THR A 495 5.16 22.43 -27.00
CA THR A 495 3.94 23.24 -26.96
C THR A 495 3.43 23.51 -28.36
N VAL A 496 2.12 23.42 -28.54
CA VAL A 496 1.39 23.85 -29.73
C VAL A 496 0.45 24.98 -29.34
N GLU A 497 0.72 26.17 -29.85
CA GLU A 497 -0.03 27.39 -29.46
C GLU A 497 -1.47 27.41 -30.03
N ASN A 498 -1.64 26.91 -31.26
CA ASN A 498 -2.93 26.94 -31.95
C ASN A 498 -3.21 25.60 -32.64
N ALA A 499 -3.90 24.72 -31.93
CA ALA A 499 -4.52 23.52 -32.49
C ALA A 499 -5.98 23.85 -32.82
N GLU A 500 -6.26 24.11 -34.08
CA GLU A 500 -7.55 24.57 -34.55
C GLU A 500 -8.32 23.49 -35.29
N CYS A 501 -9.60 23.38 -34.98
CA CYS A 501 -10.54 22.62 -35.80
C CYS A 501 -11.88 23.34 -35.93
N LYS A 502 -12.32 23.45 -37.15
CA LYS A 502 -13.65 23.93 -37.52
C LYS A 502 -14.44 22.72 -38.03
N PHE A 503 -15.30 22.17 -37.19
CA PHE A 503 -16.18 21.06 -37.55
C PHE A 503 -17.49 21.63 -38.09
N ALA A 504 -17.71 21.50 -39.40
CA ALA A 504 -18.93 21.92 -40.06
C ALA A 504 -19.45 20.76 -40.92
N LYS A 505 -20.66 20.29 -40.65
CA LYS A 505 -21.32 19.24 -41.42
C LYS A 505 -22.76 19.65 -41.72
N GLN A 506 -23.12 19.61 -42.99
CA GLN A 506 -24.47 19.87 -43.44
C GLN A 506 -25.00 18.65 -44.17
N SER A 507 -26.09 18.05 -43.66
CA SER A 507 -26.76 16.90 -44.25
C SER A 507 -28.26 17.08 -44.15
N GLY A 508 -28.86 17.71 -45.16
CA GLY A 508 -30.30 17.72 -45.38
C GLY A 508 -31.21 18.07 -44.22
N GLY A 509 -30.87 19.10 -43.42
CA GLY A 509 -31.62 19.52 -42.24
C GLY A 509 -30.79 20.48 -41.36
N ARG A 510 -31.01 20.45 -40.05
CA ARG A 510 -30.19 21.22 -39.10
C ARG A 510 -28.73 20.79 -39.18
N GLY A 511 -27.80 21.71 -39.50
CA GLY A 511 -26.37 21.43 -39.61
C GLY A 511 -25.70 21.18 -38.26
N GLN A 512 -24.42 20.89 -38.29
CA GLN A 512 -23.54 20.79 -37.13
C GLN A 512 -22.38 21.77 -37.31
N TYR A 513 -22.12 22.58 -36.30
CA TYR A 513 -21.03 23.56 -36.32
C TYR A 513 -20.37 23.66 -34.95
N GLY A 514 -19.07 23.45 -34.91
CA GLY A 514 -18.24 23.65 -33.73
C GLY A 514 -16.84 24.10 -34.16
N HIS A 515 -16.32 25.18 -33.56
CA HIS A 515 -15.00 25.68 -33.85
C HIS A 515 -14.26 25.99 -32.58
N VAL A 516 -13.09 25.38 -32.41
CA VAL A 516 -12.23 25.54 -31.24
C VAL A 516 -10.79 25.75 -31.65
N VAL A 517 -10.06 26.50 -30.86
CA VAL A 517 -8.61 26.68 -30.96
C VAL A 517 -8.04 26.34 -29.58
N LEU A 518 -7.23 25.31 -29.53
CA LEU A 518 -6.62 24.78 -28.31
C LEU A 518 -5.14 25.09 -28.26
N LYS A 519 -4.62 25.38 -27.08
CA LYS A 519 -3.19 25.37 -26.77
C LYS A 519 -2.87 24.10 -26.02
N LEU A 520 -1.87 23.36 -26.46
CA LEU A 520 -1.38 22.14 -25.84
C LEU A 520 0.00 22.40 -25.23
N GLU A 521 0.16 22.10 -23.96
CA GLU A 521 1.44 22.25 -23.24
C GLU A 521 1.78 20.96 -22.48
N PRO A 522 3.05 20.52 -22.50
CA PRO A 522 3.46 19.41 -21.67
C PRO A 522 3.44 19.80 -20.18
N LEU A 523 2.96 18.89 -19.33
CA LEU A 523 3.04 18.97 -17.87
C LEU A 523 4.22 18.16 -17.37
N PRO A 524 4.71 18.46 -16.15
CA PRO A 524 5.68 17.59 -15.46
C PRO A 524 5.14 16.16 -15.30
N ALA A 525 6.03 15.18 -15.28
CA ALA A 525 5.67 13.77 -15.13
C ALA A 525 4.79 13.54 -13.90
N GLY A 526 3.71 12.76 -14.06
CA GLY A 526 2.77 12.43 -13.01
C GLY A 526 1.67 13.46 -12.73
N LYS A 527 1.63 14.57 -13.47
CA LYS A 527 0.59 15.60 -13.28
C LYS A 527 -0.74 15.34 -14.01
N GLY A 528 -0.77 14.34 -14.86
CA GLY A 528 -1.99 13.87 -15.52
C GLY A 528 -2.54 14.83 -16.56
N PHE A 529 -3.72 15.39 -16.32
CA PHE A 529 -4.44 16.25 -17.24
C PHE A 529 -4.94 17.51 -16.55
N GLU A 530 -4.78 18.65 -17.23
CA GLU A 530 -5.31 19.94 -16.81
C GLU A 530 -6.03 20.60 -17.99
N PHE A 531 -7.26 21.03 -17.76
CA PHE A 531 -8.04 21.82 -18.73
C PHE A 531 -8.24 23.23 -18.21
N VAL A 532 -7.98 24.22 -19.08
CA VAL A 532 -8.13 25.65 -18.75
C VAL A 532 -9.07 26.32 -19.76
N ASP A 533 -10.09 26.97 -19.25
CA ASP A 533 -10.96 27.87 -20.01
C ASP A 533 -10.35 29.28 -20.00
N ALA A 534 -9.87 29.73 -21.16
CA ALA A 534 -9.32 31.07 -21.36
C ALA A 534 -10.15 31.86 -22.40
N ILE A 535 -11.40 31.51 -22.62
CA ILE A 535 -12.29 32.21 -23.58
C ILE A 535 -12.54 33.64 -23.11
N LYS A 536 -12.39 34.57 -24.04
CA LYS A 536 -12.71 35.98 -23.86
C LYS A 536 -13.82 36.41 -24.82
N GLY A 537 -14.69 37.30 -24.37
CA GLY A 537 -15.73 37.88 -25.21
C GLY A 537 -16.87 36.93 -25.63
N GLY A 538 -17.00 35.77 -25.02
CA GLY A 538 -18.09 34.84 -25.29
C GLY A 538 -18.06 34.23 -26.70
N VAL A 539 -16.91 34.18 -27.35
CA VAL A 539 -16.75 33.60 -28.70
C VAL A 539 -17.11 32.09 -28.76
N VAL A 540 -17.00 31.40 -27.64
CA VAL A 540 -17.60 30.10 -27.41
C VAL A 540 -18.55 30.24 -26.23
N PRO A 541 -19.85 29.95 -26.40
CA PRO A 541 -20.83 29.98 -25.30
C PRO A 541 -20.42 29.06 -24.15
N ARG A 542 -20.64 29.52 -22.92
CA ARG A 542 -20.27 28.76 -21.71
C ARG A 542 -20.88 27.36 -21.65
N GLU A 543 -22.05 27.18 -22.22
CA GLU A 543 -22.77 25.90 -22.28
C GLU A 543 -22.03 24.82 -23.11
N TYR A 544 -21.17 25.21 -24.06
CA TYR A 544 -20.39 24.28 -24.88
C TYR A 544 -18.98 24.00 -24.36
N ILE A 545 -18.48 24.74 -23.39
CA ILE A 545 -17.15 24.53 -22.82
C ILE A 545 -17.01 23.15 -22.16
N PRO A 546 -17.98 22.65 -21.37
CA PRO A 546 -17.93 21.28 -20.86
C PRO A 546 -17.87 20.21 -21.96
N ALA A 547 -18.52 20.46 -23.09
CA ALA A 547 -18.47 19.54 -24.24
C ALA A 547 -17.09 19.51 -24.89
N VAL A 548 -16.39 20.65 -24.93
CA VAL A 548 -14.98 20.72 -25.39
C VAL A 548 -14.07 19.95 -24.47
N GLU A 549 -14.16 20.16 -23.17
CA GLU A 549 -13.41 19.42 -22.16
C GLU A 549 -13.64 17.92 -22.28
N LYS A 550 -14.89 17.51 -22.38
CA LYS A 550 -15.27 16.09 -22.55
C LYS A 550 -14.73 15.48 -23.84
N GLY A 551 -14.73 16.22 -24.94
CA GLY A 551 -14.16 15.80 -26.21
C GLY A 551 -12.64 15.57 -26.12
N VAL A 552 -11.95 16.43 -25.39
CA VAL A 552 -10.51 16.26 -25.10
C VAL A 552 -10.28 15.05 -24.21
N GLU A 553 -11.02 14.91 -23.12
CA GLU A 553 -10.87 13.76 -22.20
C GLU A 553 -11.11 12.41 -22.87
N ASP A 554 -12.14 12.30 -23.70
CA ASP A 554 -12.42 11.06 -24.43
C ASP A 554 -11.29 10.73 -25.41
N THR A 555 -10.69 11.75 -26.02
CA THR A 555 -9.51 11.58 -26.92
C THR A 555 -8.26 11.19 -26.14
N LEU A 556 -8.04 11.75 -24.96
CA LEU A 556 -6.95 11.34 -24.06
C LEU A 556 -7.03 9.85 -23.72
N LYS A 557 -8.22 9.37 -23.40
CA LYS A 557 -8.43 7.94 -23.07
C LYS A 557 -8.21 7.01 -24.25
N ALA A 558 -8.61 7.45 -25.44
CA ALA A 558 -8.48 6.66 -26.67
C ALA A 558 -7.04 6.64 -27.24
N GLY A 559 -6.24 7.64 -26.90
CA GLY A 559 -4.89 7.83 -27.46
C GLY A 559 -4.88 8.39 -28.88
N VAL A 560 -3.70 8.75 -29.36
CA VAL A 560 -3.50 9.36 -30.68
C VAL A 560 -2.42 8.63 -31.51
N LEU A 561 -1.33 8.18 -30.86
CA LEU A 561 -0.22 7.48 -31.55
C LEU A 561 -0.51 5.99 -31.77
N ALA A 562 -0.84 5.29 -30.72
CA ALA A 562 -0.98 3.83 -30.71
C ALA A 562 -2.18 3.35 -29.89
N GLY A 563 -3.11 4.23 -29.57
CA GLY A 563 -4.30 3.86 -28.80
C GLY A 563 -4.09 3.71 -27.31
N TYR A 564 -3.00 4.25 -26.76
CA TYR A 564 -2.74 4.27 -25.34
C TYR A 564 -3.16 5.60 -24.69
N PRO A 565 -3.57 5.61 -23.42
CA PRO A 565 -3.96 6.85 -22.75
C PRO A 565 -2.88 7.92 -22.80
N VAL A 566 -3.29 9.16 -23.08
CA VAL A 566 -2.41 10.34 -23.07
C VAL A 566 -2.37 10.93 -21.67
N VAL A 567 -1.18 11.21 -21.16
CA VAL A 567 -0.93 11.76 -19.82
C VAL A 567 -0.02 13.01 -19.89
N ASP A 568 -0.01 13.77 -18.81
CA ASP A 568 0.87 14.92 -18.61
C ASP A 568 0.72 16.00 -19.68
N VAL A 569 -0.52 16.37 -19.97
CA VAL A 569 -0.90 17.38 -20.95
C VAL A 569 -1.83 18.42 -20.33
N LYS A 570 -1.51 19.68 -20.57
CA LYS A 570 -2.37 20.83 -20.29
C LYS A 570 -3.01 21.32 -21.59
N VAL A 571 -4.33 21.41 -21.60
CA VAL A 571 -5.10 21.92 -22.73
C VAL A 571 -5.80 23.21 -22.33
N THR A 572 -5.56 24.27 -23.07
CA THR A 572 -6.19 25.59 -22.88
C THR A 572 -7.09 25.91 -24.09
N LEU A 573 -8.38 26.05 -23.84
CA LEU A 573 -9.31 26.57 -24.83
C LEU A 573 -9.27 28.10 -24.79
N HIS A 574 -8.71 28.76 -25.81
CA HIS A 574 -8.50 30.20 -25.81
C HIS A 574 -9.27 30.95 -26.90
N PHE A 575 -9.73 30.26 -27.94
CA PHE A 575 -10.53 30.84 -29.01
C PHE A 575 -11.48 29.82 -29.65
N GLY A 576 -12.42 30.32 -30.39
CA GLY A 576 -13.38 29.52 -31.16
C GLY A 576 -14.46 30.40 -31.76
N SER A 577 -15.45 29.80 -32.37
CA SER A 577 -16.67 30.46 -32.83
C SER A 577 -17.85 29.50 -32.82
N TYR A 578 -19.04 30.04 -32.81
CA TYR A 578 -20.28 29.27 -32.86
C TYR A 578 -21.24 29.79 -33.93
N HIS A 579 -22.23 28.97 -34.26
CA HIS A 579 -23.29 29.34 -35.17
C HIS A 579 -24.62 29.20 -34.42
N GLU A 580 -25.46 30.24 -34.46
CA GLU A 580 -26.69 30.32 -33.64
C GLU A 580 -27.66 29.17 -33.86
N VAL A 581 -27.71 28.55 -35.03
CA VAL A 581 -28.65 27.49 -35.41
C VAL A 581 -27.98 26.10 -35.36
N ASP A 582 -26.75 26.00 -35.86
CA ASP A 582 -26.08 24.70 -36.14
C ASP A 582 -25.12 24.27 -35.05
N SER A 583 -24.82 25.14 -34.07
CA SER A 583 -23.98 24.72 -32.94
C SER A 583 -24.73 23.87 -31.93
N ASN A 584 -24.05 22.82 -31.47
CA ASN A 584 -24.53 21.91 -30.42
C ASN A 584 -23.34 21.28 -29.70
N GLU A 585 -23.62 20.63 -28.59
CA GLU A 585 -22.59 19.98 -27.75
C GLU A 585 -21.78 18.94 -28.53
N ASN A 586 -22.42 18.11 -29.35
CA ASN A 586 -21.75 17.10 -30.15
C ASN A 586 -20.77 17.70 -31.17
N ALA A 587 -21.14 18.80 -31.81
CA ALA A 587 -20.26 19.49 -32.77
C ALA A 587 -19.02 20.03 -32.09
N PHE A 588 -19.14 20.64 -30.90
CA PHE A 588 -18.02 21.10 -30.11
C PHE A 588 -17.16 19.98 -29.57
N LYS A 589 -17.77 18.87 -29.12
CA LYS A 589 -17.07 17.66 -28.70
C LYS A 589 -16.21 17.08 -29.84
N MET A 590 -16.77 16.99 -31.06
CA MET A 590 -16.06 16.52 -32.23
C MET A 590 -14.94 17.47 -32.66
N ALA A 591 -15.20 18.77 -32.64
CA ALA A 591 -14.20 19.79 -32.96
C ALA A 591 -13.03 19.75 -31.97
N ALA A 592 -13.29 19.61 -30.69
CA ALA A 592 -12.27 19.48 -29.64
C ALA A 592 -11.41 18.22 -29.82
N SER A 593 -12.05 17.09 -30.08
CA SER A 593 -11.36 15.82 -30.33
C SER A 593 -10.42 15.92 -31.55
N MET A 594 -10.91 16.47 -32.65
CA MET A 594 -10.11 16.62 -33.87
C MET A 594 -8.99 17.62 -33.71
N ALA A 595 -9.24 18.77 -33.04
CA ALA A 595 -8.23 19.78 -32.75
C ALA A 595 -7.12 19.22 -31.87
N PHE A 596 -7.49 18.47 -30.83
CA PHE A 596 -6.52 17.82 -29.94
C PHE A 596 -5.65 16.80 -30.68
N LYS A 597 -6.24 15.93 -31.50
CA LYS A 597 -5.49 14.96 -32.29
C LYS A 597 -4.49 15.61 -33.23
N ASP A 598 -4.90 16.66 -33.94
CA ASP A 598 -4.02 17.39 -34.85
C ASP A 598 -2.89 18.12 -34.06
N GLY A 599 -3.24 18.78 -32.98
CA GLY A 599 -2.29 19.44 -32.10
C GLY A 599 -1.27 18.49 -31.48
N MET A 600 -1.72 17.36 -31.02
CA MET A 600 -0.84 16.34 -30.42
C MET A 600 0.17 15.81 -31.45
N ARG A 601 -0.26 15.56 -32.68
CA ARG A 601 0.67 15.13 -33.74
C ARG A 601 1.77 16.14 -34.05
N LYS A 602 1.51 17.42 -33.83
CA LYS A 602 2.47 18.51 -34.00
C LYS A 602 3.29 18.80 -32.75
N ALA A 603 2.90 18.29 -31.61
CA ALA A 603 3.51 18.54 -30.31
C ALA A 603 4.65 17.57 -29.95
N ASN A 604 5.28 16.93 -30.93
CA ASN A 604 6.30 15.90 -30.73
C ASN A 604 5.83 14.80 -29.78
N PRO A 605 4.80 14.03 -30.16
CA PRO A 605 4.25 13.00 -29.31
C PRO A 605 5.22 11.83 -29.14
N VAL A 606 5.27 11.28 -27.93
CA VAL A 606 6.13 10.15 -27.57
C VAL A 606 5.36 9.08 -26.83
N LEU A 607 5.86 7.85 -26.90
CA LEU A 607 5.34 6.71 -26.15
C LEU A 607 6.11 6.59 -24.84
N LEU A 608 5.39 6.39 -23.74
CA LEU A 608 5.95 6.12 -22.42
C LEU A 608 5.83 4.64 -22.09
N GLU A 609 6.88 4.07 -21.55
CA GLU A 609 6.93 2.69 -21.06
C GLU A 609 7.12 2.65 -19.54
N PRO A 610 6.52 1.67 -18.84
CA PRO A 610 6.73 1.49 -17.41
C PRO A 610 8.14 0.95 -17.14
N ILE A 611 8.84 1.61 -16.23
CA ILE A 611 10.16 1.22 -15.75
C ILE A 611 10.01 0.57 -14.39
N MET A 612 10.60 -0.60 -14.23
CA MET A 612 10.58 -1.39 -13.02
C MET A 612 11.89 -1.20 -12.24
N LYS A 613 11.78 -1.05 -10.93
CA LYS A 613 12.90 -1.14 -10.01
C LYS A 613 13.12 -2.61 -9.69
N VAL A 614 14.28 -3.12 -10.05
CA VAL A 614 14.65 -4.54 -9.90
C VAL A 614 15.85 -4.64 -8.96
N GLU A 615 15.78 -5.53 -7.98
CA GLU A 615 16.93 -5.92 -7.17
C GLU A 615 17.13 -7.43 -7.29
N VAL A 616 18.33 -7.83 -7.65
CA VAL A 616 18.72 -9.25 -7.80
C VAL A 616 19.75 -9.58 -6.74
N GLU A 617 19.44 -10.57 -5.91
CA GLU A 617 20.39 -11.16 -4.97
C GLU A 617 21.02 -12.40 -5.61
N THR A 618 22.33 -12.39 -5.80
CA THR A 618 23.07 -13.45 -6.48
C THR A 618 24.39 -13.77 -5.79
N PRO A 619 24.88 -15.02 -5.90
CA PRO A 619 26.25 -15.33 -5.52
C PRO A 619 27.24 -14.45 -6.30
N GLU A 620 28.34 -14.06 -5.67
CA GLU A 620 29.34 -13.18 -6.28
C GLU A 620 29.91 -13.73 -7.60
N GLU A 621 30.12 -15.03 -7.68
CA GLU A 621 30.58 -15.72 -8.91
C GLU A 621 29.62 -15.61 -10.12
N LYS A 622 28.33 -15.34 -9.86
CA LYS A 622 27.30 -15.18 -10.89
C LYS A 622 26.93 -13.70 -11.17
N MET A 623 27.52 -12.79 -10.45
CA MET A 623 27.24 -11.35 -10.59
C MET A 623 27.43 -10.85 -12.02
N GLY A 624 28.53 -11.24 -12.67
CA GLY A 624 28.81 -10.82 -14.05
C GLY A 624 27.76 -11.30 -15.05
N ASP A 625 27.32 -12.55 -14.93
CA ASP A 625 26.27 -13.12 -15.78
C ASP A 625 24.94 -12.40 -15.59
N VAL A 626 24.58 -12.13 -14.33
CA VAL A 626 23.33 -11.41 -13.99
C VAL A 626 23.37 -9.97 -14.49
N MET A 627 24.45 -9.24 -14.29
CA MET A 627 24.62 -7.87 -14.80
C MET A 627 24.56 -7.82 -16.33
N GLY A 628 25.19 -8.79 -16.99
CA GLY A 628 25.15 -8.91 -18.44
C GLY A 628 23.72 -9.15 -18.98
N ASP A 629 22.99 -10.03 -18.34
CA ASP A 629 21.58 -10.29 -18.69
C ASP A 629 20.70 -9.06 -18.44
N LEU A 630 20.80 -8.40 -17.29
CA LEU A 630 20.06 -7.17 -17.00
C LEU A 630 20.39 -6.05 -18.02
N SER A 631 21.64 -5.90 -18.38
CA SER A 631 22.05 -4.93 -19.40
C SER A 631 21.48 -5.26 -20.79
N SER A 632 21.41 -6.54 -21.15
CA SER A 632 20.79 -6.98 -22.40
C SER A 632 19.28 -6.71 -22.46
N ARG A 633 18.64 -6.57 -21.27
CA ARG A 633 17.23 -6.19 -21.09
C ARG A 633 17.02 -4.68 -20.99
N ARG A 634 17.94 -3.89 -21.49
CA ARG A 634 17.92 -2.42 -21.38
C ARG A 634 17.94 -1.92 -19.92
N GLY A 635 18.46 -2.74 -19.02
CA GLY A 635 18.59 -2.39 -17.60
C GLY A 635 19.70 -1.38 -17.36
N VAL A 636 19.44 -0.41 -16.48
CA VAL A 636 20.41 0.59 -16.01
C VAL A 636 20.77 0.27 -14.57
N ILE A 637 21.99 -0.21 -14.35
CA ILE A 637 22.48 -0.56 -13.02
C ILE A 637 22.60 0.71 -12.16
N GLN A 638 21.93 0.73 -11.03
CA GLN A 638 21.90 1.87 -10.10
C GLN A 638 22.92 1.70 -8.96
N GLY A 639 23.25 0.48 -8.60
CA GLY A 639 24.20 0.19 -7.53
C GLY A 639 24.29 -1.28 -7.19
N MET A 640 25.23 -1.60 -6.34
CA MET A 640 25.44 -2.93 -5.81
C MET A 640 25.78 -2.85 -4.32
N ASP A 641 25.28 -3.79 -3.54
CA ASP A 641 25.58 -3.93 -2.13
C ASP A 641 26.07 -5.36 -1.84
N ASP A 642 26.98 -5.46 -0.87
CA ASP A 642 27.46 -6.76 -0.40
C ASP A 642 26.41 -7.43 0.49
N LEU A 643 26.12 -8.70 0.21
CA LEU A 643 25.30 -9.54 1.06
C LEU A 643 26.17 -10.30 2.07
N MET A 644 25.64 -10.49 3.28
CA MET A 644 26.28 -11.38 4.23
C MET A 644 26.18 -12.82 3.75
N GLY A 645 27.32 -13.51 3.67
CA GLY A 645 27.40 -14.87 3.14
C GLY A 645 28.03 -14.97 1.76
N GLY A 646 28.58 -13.88 1.21
CA GLY A 646 29.36 -13.90 -0.03
C GLY A 646 28.55 -13.71 -1.31
N GLY A 647 27.45 -12.99 -1.24
CA GLY A 647 26.61 -12.61 -2.37
C GLY A 647 26.59 -11.10 -2.62
N LYS A 648 25.95 -10.71 -3.72
CA LYS A 648 25.74 -9.32 -4.13
C LYS A 648 24.24 -9.06 -4.37
N ALA A 649 23.77 -7.88 -3.94
CA ALA A 649 22.49 -7.33 -4.35
C ALA A 649 22.71 -6.29 -5.45
N ILE A 650 22.16 -6.55 -6.63
CA ILE A 650 22.27 -5.67 -7.81
C ILE A 650 20.97 -4.90 -7.95
N ARG A 651 21.03 -3.58 -7.87
CA ARG A 651 19.87 -2.69 -8.09
C ARG A 651 19.90 -2.16 -9.51
N CYS A 652 18.78 -2.28 -10.21
CA CYS A 652 18.67 -1.96 -11.62
C CYS A 652 17.29 -1.39 -11.96
N GLU A 653 17.21 -0.46 -12.90
CA GLU A 653 15.97 -0.02 -13.54
C GLU A 653 15.84 -0.71 -14.89
N VAL A 654 14.74 -1.44 -15.09
CA VAL A 654 14.50 -2.22 -16.32
C VAL A 654 13.09 -1.96 -16.83
N PRO A 655 12.89 -1.76 -18.14
CA PRO A 655 11.56 -1.68 -18.73
C PRO A 655 10.77 -2.98 -18.50
N LEU A 656 9.50 -2.86 -18.13
CA LEU A 656 8.64 -4.02 -17.86
C LEU A 656 8.57 -5.00 -19.04
N SER A 657 8.53 -4.50 -20.26
CA SER A 657 8.49 -5.33 -21.47
C SER A 657 9.66 -6.32 -21.59
N GLU A 658 10.80 -6.02 -20.99
CA GLU A 658 11.99 -6.86 -21.00
C GLU A 658 12.05 -7.85 -19.82
N MET A 659 11.13 -7.75 -18.87
CA MET A 659 11.14 -8.57 -17.66
C MET A 659 10.25 -9.81 -17.74
N PHE A 660 9.43 -9.96 -18.77
CA PHE A 660 8.63 -11.17 -18.94
C PHE A 660 9.53 -12.41 -19.08
N GLY A 661 9.24 -13.44 -18.28
CA GLY A 661 10.04 -14.66 -18.25
C GLY A 661 11.39 -14.56 -17.55
N TYR A 662 11.70 -13.43 -16.91
CA TYR A 662 12.98 -13.22 -16.23
C TYR A 662 13.28 -14.23 -15.11
N SER A 663 12.27 -14.66 -14.38
CA SER A 663 12.41 -15.70 -13.34
C SER A 663 13.07 -16.97 -13.87
N THR A 664 12.64 -17.44 -15.06
CA THR A 664 13.20 -18.62 -15.72
C THR A 664 14.64 -18.37 -16.18
N SER A 665 14.90 -17.22 -16.78
CA SER A 665 16.26 -16.84 -17.22
C SER A 665 17.23 -16.76 -16.06
N LEU A 666 16.83 -16.10 -14.95
CA LEU A 666 17.65 -15.96 -13.77
C LEU A 666 17.98 -17.31 -13.12
N ARG A 667 17.00 -18.22 -13.03
CA ARG A 667 17.22 -19.59 -12.52
C ARG A 667 18.22 -20.35 -13.37
N SER A 668 18.11 -20.25 -14.70
CA SER A 668 19.03 -20.91 -15.63
C SER A 668 20.45 -20.36 -15.48
N LEU A 669 20.63 -19.04 -15.42
CA LEU A 669 21.94 -18.39 -15.29
C LEU A 669 22.65 -18.72 -13.96
N THR A 670 21.89 -18.82 -12.88
CA THR A 670 22.41 -18.93 -11.52
C THR A 670 22.22 -20.31 -10.90
N GLN A 671 21.71 -21.27 -11.66
CA GLN A 671 21.40 -22.63 -11.17
C GLN A 671 20.44 -22.61 -9.97
N GLY A 672 19.48 -21.70 -9.98
CA GLY A 672 18.49 -21.52 -8.94
C GLY A 672 18.98 -20.82 -7.67
N ARG A 673 20.22 -20.31 -7.66
CA ARG A 673 20.83 -19.67 -6.46
C ARG A 673 20.58 -18.18 -6.33
N ALA A 674 20.01 -17.53 -7.33
CA ALA A 674 19.62 -16.13 -7.26
C ALA A 674 18.13 -15.94 -7.09
N THR A 675 17.75 -14.85 -6.44
CA THR A 675 16.38 -14.39 -6.31
C THR A 675 16.27 -12.94 -6.77
N TYR A 676 15.09 -12.50 -7.16
CA TYR A 676 14.87 -11.11 -7.53
C TYR A 676 13.53 -10.60 -7.01
N VAL A 677 13.48 -9.29 -6.87
CA VAL A 677 12.28 -8.53 -6.54
C VAL A 677 12.13 -7.44 -7.60
N MET A 678 10.90 -7.20 -8.03
CA MET A 678 10.57 -6.20 -9.04
C MET A 678 9.34 -5.41 -8.60
N GLU A 679 9.42 -4.08 -8.70
CA GLU A 679 8.29 -3.18 -8.43
C GLU A 679 8.22 -2.07 -9.49
N PHE A 680 7.01 -1.56 -9.74
CA PHE A 680 6.85 -0.41 -10.62
C PHE A 680 7.48 0.84 -9.98
N ASP A 681 8.26 1.60 -10.74
CA ASP A 681 8.87 2.84 -10.30
C ASP A 681 8.26 4.06 -10.99
N HIS A 682 8.39 4.17 -12.31
CA HIS A 682 7.91 5.32 -13.08
C HIS A 682 7.70 4.98 -14.55
N TYR A 683 7.06 5.88 -15.29
CA TYR A 683 7.01 5.86 -16.74
C TYR A 683 8.17 6.70 -17.32
N ALA A 684 8.83 6.17 -18.35
CA ALA A 684 9.88 6.87 -19.09
C ALA A 684 9.63 6.77 -20.59
N GLU A 685 10.21 7.70 -21.37
CA GLU A 685 10.13 7.69 -22.83
C GLU A 685 10.74 6.42 -23.39
N ALA A 686 9.98 5.68 -24.21
CA ALA A 686 10.47 4.52 -24.91
C ALA A 686 11.48 4.94 -26.01
N PRO A 687 12.58 4.17 -26.21
CA PRO A 687 13.49 4.38 -27.32
C PRO A 687 12.75 4.36 -28.65
N ARG A 688 13.21 5.16 -29.60
CA ARG A 688 12.54 5.35 -30.88
C ARG A 688 12.24 4.05 -31.63
N ASN A 689 13.19 3.12 -31.67
CA ASN A 689 13.03 1.82 -32.32
C ASN A 689 11.95 0.96 -31.64
N VAL A 690 11.85 1.03 -30.32
CA VAL A 690 10.83 0.33 -29.53
C VAL A 690 9.45 0.95 -29.77
N ALA A 691 9.37 2.27 -29.71
CA ALA A 691 8.13 3.01 -29.94
C ALA A 691 7.58 2.77 -31.36
N GLU A 692 8.43 2.83 -32.39
CA GLU A 692 8.06 2.56 -33.78
C GLU A 692 7.53 1.13 -33.97
N ALA A 693 8.13 0.14 -33.32
CA ALA A 693 7.66 -1.24 -33.38
C ALA A 693 6.27 -1.40 -32.75
N ILE A 694 6.03 -0.79 -31.60
CA ILE A 694 4.74 -0.83 -30.89
C ILE A 694 3.65 -0.12 -31.70
N ILE A 695 3.95 1.05 -32.24
CA ILE A 695 3.02 1.81 -33.09
C ILE A 695 2.65 1.02 -34.33
N ALA A 696 3.64 0.39 -34.99
CA ALA A 696 3.42 -0.43 -36.19
C ALA A 696 2.58 -1.69 -35.92
N GLU A 697 2.71 -2.27 -34.73
CA GLU A 697 1.90 -3.44 -34.31
C GLU A 697 0.43 -3.07 -34.12
N LYS A 698 0.18 -1.89 -33.57
CA LYS A 698 -1.19 -1.38 -33.30
C LYS A 698 -1.89 -0.82 -34.54
N THR A 699 -1.15 -0.45 -35.57
CA THR A 699 -1.71 0.08 -36.83
C THR A 699 -2.03 -1.00 -37.87
N LYS A 700 -1.64 -2.25 -37.61
CA LYS A 700 -2.03 -3.44 -38.40
C LYS A 700 -3.37 -4.00 -37.93
#